data_816931032e55a34c5ec05b98c876f984
#
_entry.id   816931032e55a34c5ec05b98c876f984
#
_cell.length_a   1.000
_cell.length_b   1.000
_cell.length_c   1.000
_cell.angle_alpha   90.00
_cell.angle_beta   90.00
_cell.angle_gamma   90.00
#
_symmetry.space_group_name_H-M   'P 1'
#
loop_
_entity.id
_entity.type
_entity.pdbx_description
1 polymer ?
#
loop_
_entity_poly.entity_id
_entity_poly.type
_entity_poly.pdbx_seq_one_letter_code
_entity_poly.pdbx_strand_id
1 'polypeptide(L)'
;MFIIQNKFKLQIELTKSYSFVFILFLVLINSNSLMGQIQNDQKSSQLEDALNWNAKDSIVLDMKSKQTHLYSEAHIDYGEIILDACYIKFDFESKIVYAKYCLDSNNQKIGKPVLSDGSTSTTSDSLKYNFKTKKGITYEVLLQEGESFIHGEKVKRQNNGDVHIRNALYTTCDLEHPHFYFKLRKAVIKPNDKIVSGPVNLHIADIPTPLGLPFAFLPNKKNKSSNGLIIPNYGESRALGFYLLGGGYYHQFKGGKLSTSITGDIYSLGSWGISNSTSYKVRYKYSGQFSLNYRNTIQGEKGFEDYNKSKDFFIKWNHQNDTKLNPGTTFRALINAGTTTNFRNDYNNISAQNYLTNTFNSNIAWSKKFKGAISTNISVNLRHSQNSNSGLMTFTLPEVAYNVNRFYPFKMLRKNSINKNFIHEIIDQTNINYQMNTKNQLSLSSENLLNNNIESLLAKSKNGMRHNLSASSSLKLFGKNVTINPSYKLSSLWYMEQINRNWDNSENEIINDTIKGFSQIYSQSISASATTKIYGFYSFAKFLSGKHETKIRHTITPNINFSYRPNTHPWQTYQSDSLGNTQSYSPFSNNIYGTVNSSESGRIGFSLINSLELKRKNLKDTTNKEPFLKSKILENLSLNSGYDLTKDSFQLDNIRIIGRTTLWKKVNLRFAGQIDPYQYENGQRINQYQFSKNKSVGTLKSANFALGTSLKSPKNNKKEYKSDKASKEELEIINSNPDMYIDFNIPWTIGIDYKIDYRRTISATMDTSFITQSIGLRGDVSITKNWKVSYMTNYDFVNKEFSFTSINIARDLHCWQMSFNWIPIGFMRSYNLNISVKSSILQDLKLQRRRTWYDNNIP
;
A
#
# COMPACT_ATOMS: atom_id res chain seq x y z
N MET A 1 -36.38 20.67 31.23
CA MET A 1 -37.75 21.17 30.96
C MET A 1 -37.79 21.51 29.46
N PHE A 2 -38.40 20.77 28.73
CA PHE A 2 -39.24 20.68 27.59
C PHE A 2 -39.04 19.37 26.88
N ILE A 3 -40.04 18.58 27.10
CA ILE A 3 -40.36 17.29 26.49
C ILE A 3 -40.73 17.55 25.04
N ILE A 4 -40.13 16.81 24.12
CA ILE A 4 -40.82 16.46 22.86
C ILE A 4 -40.80 14.96 22.74
N GLN A 5 -41.94 14.38 23.16
CA GLN A 5 -42.38 13.07 22.71
C GLN A 5 -42.64 13.16 21.21
N ASN A 6 -41.92 12.38 20.41
CA ASN A 6 -42.43 11.91 19.16
C ASN A 6 -42.08 10.42 19.03
N LYS A 7 -43.11 9.64 19.30
CA LYS A 7 -43.16 8.22 18.98
C LYS A 7 -42.95 8.05 17.48
N PHE A 8 -41.76 7.69 17.03
CA PHE A 8 -41.62 7.05 15.76
C PHE A 8 -41.91 5.55 15.94
N LYS A 9 -43.09 5.15 15.57
CA LYS A 9 -43.46 3.80 15.21
C LYS A 9 -42.60 3.39 14.03
N LEU A 10 -41.51 2.70 14.27
CA LEU A 10 -40.78 1.96 13.27
C LEU A 10 -41.28 0.51 13.29
N GLN A 11 -42.51 0.34 12.86
CA GLN A 11 -42.99 -0.94 12.36
C GLN A 11 -42.62 -1.01 10.89
N ILE A 12 -41.38 -1.39 10.61
CA ILE A 12 -40.95 -1.70 9.25
C ILE A 12 -41.57 -3.06 8.92
N GLU A 13 -42.58 -3.00 8.08
CA GLU A 13 -43.11 -4.14 7.32
C GLU A 13 -41.97 -4.78 6.53
N LEU A 14 -41.43 -5.85 7.08
CA LEU A 14 -40.42 -6.73 6.43
C LEU A 14 -41.01 -7.46 5.20
N THR A 15 -42.29 -7.28 4.90
CA THR A 15 -42.98 -7.95 3.77
C THR A 15 -42.95 -7.17 2.45
N LYS A 16 -42.55 -5.88 2.43
CA LYS A 16 -42.48 -5.10 1.17
C LYS A 16 -41.09 -5.08 0.52
N SER A 17 -40.05 -5.52 1.23
CA SER A 17 -38.70 -5.51 0.67
C SER A 17 -38.43 -6.60 -0.37
N TYR A 18 -39.13 -7.71 -0.29
CA TYR A 18 -38.99 -8.78 -1.31
C TYR A 18 -39.66 -8.47 -2.64
N SER A 19 -40.72 -7.69 -2.62
CA SER A 19 -41.42 -7.24 -3.85
C SER A 19 -40.57 -6.23 -4.64
N PHE A 20 -39.78 -5.40 -3.99
CA PHE A 20 -38.94 -4.43 -4.68
C PHE A 20 -37.73 -5.05 -5.40
N VAL A 21 -37.13 -6.08 -4.82
CA VAL A 21 -36.05 -6.84 -5.45
C VAL A 21 -36.52 -7.68 -6.60
N PHE A 22 -37.76 -8.23 -6.50
CA PHE A 22 -38.39 -9.02 -7.57
C PHE A 22 -38.88 -8.13 -8.73
N ILE A 23 -39.37 -6.92 -8.45
CA ILE A 23 -39.76 -5.93 -9.47
C ILE A 23 -38.51 -5.38 -10.18
N LEU A 24 -37.39 -5.19 -9.47
CA LEU A 24 -36.13 -4.78 -10.09
C LEU A 24 -35.53 -5.88 -11.00
N PHE A 25 -35.79 -7.15 -10.70
CA PHE A 25 -35.43 -8.29 -11.53
C PHE A 25 -36.33 -8.47 -12.75
N LEU A 26 -37.59 -8.11 -12.66
CA LEU A 26 -38.58 -8.15 -13.77
C LEU A 26 -38.45 -6.96 -14.73
N VAL A 27 -37.98 -5.79 -14.26
CA VAL A 27 -37.72 -4.62 -15.13
C VAL A 27 -36.46 -4.81 -15.98
N LEU A 28 -35.55 -5.69 -15.58
CA LEU A 28 -34.35 -6.04 -16.37
C LEU A 28 -34.61 -7.06 -17.49
N ILE A 29 -35.80 -7.64 -17.55
CA ILE A 29 -36.19 -8.66 -18.59
C ILE A 29 -36.98 -8.05 -19.75
N ASN A 30 -37.54 -6.85 -19.61
CA ASN A 30 -38.40 -6.21 -20.62
C ASN A 30 -37.79 -4.97 -21.27
N SER A 31 -36.63 -5.11 -21.92
CA SER A 31 -36.15 -4.13 -22.90
C SER A 31 -35.93 -4.84 -24.25
N ASN A 32 -37.01 -5.18 -24.91
CA ASN A 32 -36.99 -5.56 -26.31
C ASN A 32 -37.69 -4.51 -27.15
N SER A 33 -37.05 -4.29 -28.31
CA SER A 33 -37.58 -3.75 -29.55
C SER A 33 -37.71 -2.23 -29.66
N LEU A 34 -36.69 -1.64 -30.21
CA LEU A 34 -36.85 -0.50 -31.15
C LEU A 34 -36.41 -0.98 -32.53
N MET A 35 -37.40 -1.19 -33.38
CA MET A 35 -37.22 -1.39 -34.81
C MET A 35 -36.72 -0.06 -35.42
N GLY A 36 -35.50 -0.07 -35.97
CA GLY A 36 -35.01 1.02 -36.80
C GLY A 36 -35.50 0.89 -38.24
N GLN A 37 -36.12 1.93 -38.75
CA GLN A 37 -36.51 2.05 -40.13
C GLN A 37 -35.30 1.94 -41.08
N ILE A 38 -35.48 1.13 -42.12
CA ILE A 38 -34.54 0.99 -43.25
C ILE A 38 -34.79 2.17 -44.20
N GLN A 39 -33.88 3.12 -44.22
CA GLN A 39 -33.80 4.09 -45.32
C GLN A 39 -33.00 3.49 -46.47
N ASN A 40 -33.63 3.27 -47.56
CA ASN A 40 -33.05 2.90 -48.87
C ASN A 40 -32.45 4.15 -49.48
N ASP A 41 -31.16 4.38 -49.33
CA ASP A 41 -30.43 5.35 -50.15
C ASP A 41 -29.75 4.62 -51.32
N GLN A 42 -30.30 4.81 -52.50
CA GLN A 42 -29.59 4.52 -53.74
C GLN A 42 -28.49 5.59 -53.94
N LYS A 43 -27.25 5.24 -53.73
CA LYS A 43 -26.09 6.03 -54.05
C LYS A 43 -25.34 5.53 -55.27
N SER A 44 -24.96 6.48 -56.08
CA SER A 44 -24.25 6.51 -57.35
C SER A 44 -22.97 5.64 -57.40
N SER A 45 -22.63 5.22 -58.60
CA SER A 45 -21.59 4.25 -58.97
C SER A 45 -20.15 4.76 -58.98
N GLN A 46 -19.83 5.87 -58.29
CA GLN A 46 -18.45 6.42 -58.22
C GLN A 46 -17.74 5.95 -56.96
N LEU A 47 -16.42 5.75 -57.05
CA LEU A 47 -15.55 5.58 -55.87
C LEU A 47 -15.57 6.87 -55.06
N GLU A 48 -15.62 6.76 -53.71
CA GLU A 48 -15.74 7.96 -52.84
C GLU A 48 -14.40 8.69 -52.67
N ASP A 49 -13.25 8.02 -52.91
CA ASP A 49 -11.88 8.58 -52.78
C ASP A 49 -11.05 8.36 -54.02
N ALA A 50 -9.96 9.10 -54.18
CA ALA A 50 -8.97 8.92 -55.23
C ALA A 50 -8.20 7.62 -55.01
N LEU A 51 -8.07 6.84 -56.04
CA LEU A 51 -7.30 5.59 -56.02
C LEU A 51 -5.89 5.86 -56.60
N ASN A 52 -4.85 5.79 -55.79
CA ASN A 52 -3.47 5.88 -56.15
C ASN A 52 -2.83 4.49 -56.22
N TRP A 53 -2.02 4.25 -57.23
CA TRP A 53 -1.28 2.96 -57.35
C TRP A 53 0.13 3.17 -57.85
N ASN A 54 1.01 2.27 -57.47
CA ASN A 54 2.40 2.22 -57.93
C ASN A 54 2.88 0.75 -57.99
N ALA A 55 3.88 0.48 -58.78
CA ALA A 55 4.56 -0.81 -58.84
C ALA A 55 6.01 -0.58 -59.22
N LYS A 56 6.93 -1.47 -58.79
CA LYS A 56 8.35 -1.34 -59.08
C LYS A 56 8.75 -1.86 -60.44
N ASP A 57 8.15 -2.95 -60.90
CA ASP A 57 8.50 -3.58 -62.17
C ASP A 57 7.63 -3.07 -63.34
N SER A 58 6.34 -3.35 -63.36
CA SER A 58 5.45 -2.97 -64.46
C SER A 58 4.00 -2.79 -64.02
N ILE A 59 3.30 -1.90 -64.73
CA ILE A 59 1.86 -1.66 -64.60
C ILE A 59 1.25 -1.93 -65.98
N VAL A 60 0.36 -2.94 -66.05
CA VAL A 60 -0.33 -3.30 -67.31
C VAL A 60 -1.80 -2.96 -67.18
N LEU A 61 -2.28 -2.07 -67.99
CA LEU A 61 -3.69 -1.64 -68.09
C LEU A 61 -4.33 -2.35 -69.29
N ASP A 62 -5.21 -3.33 -69.05
CA ASP A 62 -6.02 -3.97 -70.10
C ASP A 62 -7.34 -3.22 -70.28
N MET A 63 -7.41 -2.47 -71.34
CA MET A 63 -8.58 -1.65 -71.67
C MET A 63 -9.81 -2.47 -72.09
N LYS A 64 -9.64 -3.73 -72.58
CA LYS A 64 -10.75 -4.56 -72.97
C LYS A 64 -11.45 -5.14 -71.75
N SER A 65 -10.67 -5.69 -70.81
CA SER A 65 -11.21 -6.28 -69.59
C SER A 65 -11.40 -5.27 -68.44
N LYS A 66 -11.01 -3.98 -68.67
CA LYS A 66 -11.03 -2.88 -67.65
C LYS A 66 -10.32 -3.27 -66.37
N GLN A 67 -9.13 -3.92 -66.52
CA GLN A 67 -8.35 -4.42 -65.37
C GLN A 67 -6.94 -3.81 -65.40
N THR A 68 -6.40 -3.55 -64.21
CA THR A 68 -4.99 -3.12 -64.01
C THR A 68 -4.26 -4.23 -63.26
N HIS A 69 -3.07 -4.57 -63.75
CA HIS A 69 -2.14 -5.54 -63.11
C HIS A 69 -0.88 -4.79 -62.67
N LEU A 70 -0.51 -4.90 -61.44
CA LEU A 70 0.67 -4.30 -60.80
C LEU A 70 1.63 -5.41 -60.41
N TYR A 71 2.88 -5.35 -60.85
CA TYR A 71 3.88 -6.36 -60.62
C TYR A 71 5.08 -5.83 -59.84
N SER A 72 5.51 -6.57 -58.82
CA SER A 72 6.64 -6.34 -57.93
C SER A 72 6.45 -5.06 -57.06
N GLU A 73 6.50 -5.25 -55.73
CA GLU A 73 6.28 -4.17 -54.77
C GLU A 73 5.05 -3.28 -55.14
N ALA A 74 3.97 -3.94 -55.51
CA ALA A 74 2.73 -3.29 -55.90
C ALA A 74 2.04 -2.62 -54.70
N HIS A 75 1.63 -1.37 -54.89
CA HIS A 75 1.04 -0.54 -53.85
C HIS A 75 -0.28 0.07 -54.33
N ILE A 76 -1.31 0.02 -53.51
CA ILE A 76 -2.58 0.73 -53.72
C ILE A 76 -2.94 1.50 -52.47
N ASP A 77 -3.28 2.77 -52.62
CA ASP A 77 -3.78 3.68 -51.60
C ASP A 77 -5.15 4.17 -52.00
N TYR A 78 -6.14 3.94 -51.12
CA TYR A 78 -7.54 4.33 -51.27
C TYR A 78 -8.11 4.78 -49.92
N GLY A 79 -8.09 6.10 -49.69
CA GLY A 79 -8.56 6.73 -48.47
C GLY A 79 -7.73 6.29 -47.25
N GLU A 80 -8.34 5.54 -46.29
CA GLU A 80 -7.62 5.00 -45.13
C GLU A 80 -7.05 3.58 -45.37
N ILE A 81 -7.29 3.03 -46.56
CA ILE A 81 -6.89 1.65 -46.88
C ILE A 81 -5.63 1.67 -47.74
N ILE A 82 -4.60 1.02 -47.25
CA ILE A 82 -3.31 0.80 -47.93
C ILE A 82 -3.15 -0.69 -48.15
N LEU A 83 -2.81 -1.08 -49.37
CA LEU A 83 -2.53 -2.44 -49.79
C LEU A 83 -1.18 -2.57 -50.50
N ASP A 84 -0.28 -3.30 -49.90
CA ASP A 84 1.03 -3.65 -50.45
C ASP A 84 1.07 -5.13 -50.78
N ALA A 85 1.60 -5.53 -51.96
CA ALA A 85 1.78 -6.94 -52.30
C ALA A 85 2.81 -7.11 -53.41
N CYS A 86 3.27 -8.34 -53.66
CA CYS A 86 4.08 -8.64 -54.83
C CYS A 86 3.29 -8.49 -56.13
N TYR A 87 2.03 -8.90 -56.15
CA TYR A 87 1.15 -8.80 -57.33
C TYR A 87 -0.22 -8.33 -56.88
N ILE A 88 -0.74 -7.27 -57.54
CA ILE A 88 -2.09 -6.77 -57.34
C ILE A 88 -2.80 -6.66 -58.69
N LYS A 89 -4.05 -7.15 -58.74
CA LYS A 89 -4.95 -6.98 -59.85
C LYS A 89 -6.17 -6.20 -59.40
N PHE A 90 -6.50 -5.11 -60.07
CA PHE A 90 -7.67 -4.30 -59.82
C PHE A 90 -8.63 -4.30 -61.02
N ASP A 91 -9.88 -4.62 -60.78
CA ASP A 91 -10.98 -4.60 -61.74
C ASP A 91 -11.85 -3.39 -61.51
N PHE A 92 -11.85 -2.46 -62.48
CA PHE A 92 -12.58 -1.19 -62.42
C PHE A 92 -14.11 -1.37 -62.52
N GLU A 93 -14.59 -2.44 -63.11
CA GLU A 93 -16.03 -2.64 -63.26
C GLU A 93 -16.64 -3.20 -62.01
N SER A 94 -16.09 -4.27 -61.51
CA SER A 94 -16.54 -4.93 -60.29
C SER A 94 -16.07 -4.24 -58.99
N LYS A 95 -15.10 -3.29 -59.09
CA LYS A 95 -14.45 -2.62 -57.94
C LYS A 95 -13.74 -3.62 -56.99
N ILE A 96 -13.20 -4.68 -57.58
CA ILE A 96 -12.56 -5.75 -56.80
C ILE A 96 -11.05 -5.67 -56.98
N VAL A 97 -10.32 -5.70 -55.87
CA VAL A 97 -8.89 -5.96 -55.87
C VAL A 97 -8.60 -7.41 -55.52
N TYR A 98 -7.65 -7.98 -56.17
CA TYR A 98 -7.03 -9.28 -55.88
C TYR A 98 -5.53 -9.10 -55.72
N ALA A 99 -4.99 -9.59 -54.56
CA ALA A 99 -3.55 -9.53 -54.29
C ALA A 99 -3.02 -10.88 -53.83
N LYS A 100 -1.77 -11.17 -54.18
CA LYS A 100 -1.07 -12.41 -53.83
C LYS A 100 0.43 -12.21 -53.69
N TYR A 101 1.08 -13.12 -52.94
CA TYR A 101 2.54 -13.22 -52.87
C TYR A 101 3.16 -13.73 -54.20
N CYS A 102 4.47 -13.54 -54.34
CA CYS A 102 5.27 -14.21 -55.41
C CYS A 102 6.22 -15.25 -54.75
N LEU A 103 6.79 -16.10 -55.59
CA LEU A 103 7.85 -17.01 -55.20
C LEU A 103 9.19 -16.47 -55.66
N ASP A 104 10.18 -16.54 -54.80
CA ASP A 104 11.58 -16.25 -55.16
C ASP A 104 12.24 -17.47 -55.87
N SER A 105 13.51 -17.31 -56.24
CA SER A 105 14.32 -18.39 -56.85
C SER A 105 14.50 -19.63 -55.97
N ASN A 106 14.24 -19.51 -54.65
CA ASN A 106 14.35 -20.59 -53.65
C ASN A 106 12.97 -21.15 -53.27
N ASN A 107 11.90 -20.84 -54.05
CA ASN A 107 10.51 -21.19 -53.73
C ASN A 107 9.97 -20.62 -52.40
N GLN A 108 10.56 -19.56 -51.87
CA GLN A 108 10.06 -18.89 -50.69
C GLN A 108 9.04 -17.83 -51.08
N LYS A 109 7.97 -17.67 -50.26
CA LYS A 109 6.92 -16.68 -50.46
C LYS A 109 7.42 -15.27 -50.06
N ILE A 110 7.52 -14.40 -51.07
CA ILE A 110 7.93 -12.98 -50.89
C ILE A 110 6.81 -12.04 -51.26
N GLY A 111 6.81 -10.84 -50.65
CA GLY A 111 5.83 -9.81 -50.95
C GLY A 111 4.38 -10.22 -50.63
N LYS A 112 4.16 -10.91 -49.51
CA LYS A 112 2.81 -11.25 -49.01
C LYS A 112 1.92 -10.00 -48.94
N PRO A 113 0.65 -10.08 -49.40
CA PRO A 113 -0.28 -8.97 -49.27
C PRO A 113 -0.41 -8.45 -47.82
N VAL A 114 -0.23 -7.14 -47.64
CA VAL A 114 -0.42 -6.45 -46.39
C VAL A 114 -1.52 -5.41 -46.60
N LEU A 115 -2.65 -5.63 -46.00
CA LEU A 115 -3.78 -4.70 -45.99
C LEU A 115 -3.81 -3.94 -44.67
N SER A 116 -3.66 -2.61 -44.71
CA SER A 116 -3.77 -1.71 -43.58
C SER A 116 -5.05 -0.91 -43.68
N ASP A 117 -5.84 -0.82 -42.62
CA ASP A 117 -7.10 -0.10 -42.49
C ASP A 117 -7.05 0.69 -41.18
N GLY A 118 -6.48 1.88 -41.21
CA GLY A 118 -6.28 2.72 -40.05
C GLY A 118 -5.45 2.06 -38.94
N SER A 119 -6.10 1.45 -37.95
CA SER A 119 -5.43 0.86 -36.78
C SER A 119 -5.09 -0.65 -36.88
N THR A 120 -5.54 -1.34 -37.92
CA THR A 120 -5.37 -2.79 -38.11
C THR A 120 -4.51 -3.07 -39.33
N SER A 121 -3.54 -3.95 -39.16
CA SER A 121 -2.71 -4.48 -40.25
C SER A 121 -2.95 -5.96 -40.39
N THR A 122 -3.15 -6.44 -41.61
CA THR A 122 -3.47 -7.83 -41.93
C THR A 122 -2.51 -8.32 -43.00
N THR A 123 -1.68 -9.32 -42.69
CA THR A 123 -0.80 -10.01 -43.64
C THR A 123 -1.45 -11.31 -44.09
N SER A 124 -1.35 -11.66 -45.35
CA SER A 124 -2.02 -12.84 -45.90
C SER A 124 -1.25 -13.44 -47.11
N ASP A 125 -1.58 -14.66 -47.49
CA ASP A 125 -1.04 -15.26 -48.73
C ASP A 125 -1.79 -14.71 -49.96
N SER A 126 -3.10 -14.53 -49.86
CA SER A 126 -3.88 -13.88 -50.91
C SER A 126 -5.16 -13.24 -50.36
N LEU A 127 -5.61 -12.17 -51.00
CA LEU A 127 -6.82 -11.50 -50.64
C LEU A 127 -7.63 -11.10 -51.86
N LYS A 128 -8.95 -11.04 -51.68
CA LYS A 128 -9.91 -10.47 -52.60
C LYS A 128 -10.81 -9.51 -51.84
N TYR A 129 -10.81 -8.25 -52.22
CA TYR A 129 -11.55 -7.19 -51.52
C TYR A 129 -12.33 -6.33 -52.50
N ASN A 130 -13.56 -5.98 -52.15
CA ASN A 130 -14.41 -5.11 -52.92
C ASN A 130 -14.53 -3.74 -52.24
N PHE A 131 -14.00 -2.69 -52.85
CA PHE A 131 -13.97 -1.36 -52.29
C PHE A 131 -15.40 -0.75 -52.14
N LYS A 132 -16.34 -1.09 -53.01
CA LYS A 132 -17.71 -0.59 -52.97
C LYS A 132 -18.51 -1.22 -51.83
N THR A 133 -18.45 -2.55 -51.69
CA THR A 133 -19.24 -3.26 -50.67
C THR A 133 -18.51 -3.44 -49.36
N LYS A 134 -17.21 -3.05 -49.30
CA LYS A 134 -16.31 -3.22 -48.14
C LYS A 134 -16.24 -4.69 -47.67
N LYS A 135 -16.58 -5.67 -48.56
CA LYS A 135 -16.49 -7.12 -48.29
C LYS A 135 -15.19 -7.66 -48.81
N GLY A 136 -14.58 -8.57 -48.04
CA GLY A 136 -13.36 -9.25 -48.48
C GLY A 136 -13.28 -10.70 -48.06
N ILE A 137 -12.46 -11.48 -48.77
CA ILE A 137 -12.06 -12.84 -48.41
C ILE A 137 -10.56 -12.87 -48.47
N THR A 138 -9.93 -13.42 -47.45
CA THR A 138 -8.49 -13.49 -47.29
C THR A 138 -8.10 -14.91 -46.86
N TYR A 139 -6.96 -15.41 -47.32
CA TYR A 139 -6.49 -16.78 -47.03
C TYR A 139 -5.14 -16.71 -46.33
N GLU A 140 -4.88 -17.66 -45.38
CA GLU A 140 -3.68 -17.76 -44.56
C GLU A 140 -3.31 -16.39 -43.97
N VAL A 141 -4.18 -15.94 -43.08
CA VAL A 141 -4.15 -14.57 -42.53
C VAL A 141 -3.46 -14.54 -41.19
N LEU A 142 -2.52 -13.60 -41.03
CA LEU A 142 -2.07 -13.13 -39.71
C LEU A 142 -2.66 -11.76 -39.46
N LEU A 143 -3.62 -11.69 -38.53
CA LEU A 143 -4.24 -10.49 -38.06
C LEU A 143 -3.65 -10.12 -36.71
N GLN A 144 -3.05 -8.94 -36.61
CA GLN A 144 -2.63 -8.37 -35.31
C GLN A 144 -3.63 -7.34 -34.87
N GLU A 145 -4.16 -7.52 -33.67
CA GLU A 145 -5.08 -6.57 -33.05
C GLU A 145 -4.71 -6.36 -31.56
N GLY A 146 -4.06 -5.24 -31.28
CA GLY A 146 -3.48 -4.95 -29.96
C GLY A 146 -2.36 -5.92 -29.60
N GLU A 147 -2.50 -6.62 -28.46
CA GLU A 147 -1.55 -7.67 -28.03
C GLU A 147 -1.90 -9.08 -28.56
N SER A 148 -2.97 -9.20 -29.33
CA SER A 148 -3.46 -10.49 -29.84
C SER A 148 -3.03 -10.72 -31.27
N PHE A 149 -2.67 -11.96 -31.59
CA PHE A 149 -2.37 -12.46 -32.91
C PHE A 149 -3.40 -13.55 -33.27
N ILE A 150 -3.98 -13.44 -34.46
CA ILE A 150 -4.95 -14.37 -34.95
C ILE A 150 -4.45 -14.90 -36.29
N HIS A 151 -4.09 -16.18 -36.31
CA HIS A 151 -3.76 -16.89 -37.53
C HIS A 151 -5.04 -17.56 -38.04
N GLY A 152 -5.54 -17.23 -39.23
CA GLY A 152 -6.78 -17.75 -39.77
C GLY A 152 -6.60 -18.36 -41.16
N GLU A 153 -7.07 -19.58 -41.37
CA GLU A 153 -7.04 -20.26 -42.67
C GLU A 153 -7.88 -19.48 -43.71
N LYS A 154 -9.09 -19.09 -43.33
CA LYS A 154 -10.00 -18.33 -44.19
C LYS A 154 -10.75 -17.29 -43.41
N VAL A 155 -10.61 -16.03 -43.80
CA VAL A 155 -11.19 -14.85 -43.18
C VAL A 155 -12.11 -14.17 -44.16
N LYS A 156 -13.35 -13.82 -43.70
CA LYS A 156 -14.33 -13.10 -44.47
C LYS A 156 -14.78 -11.85 -43.76
N ARG A 157 -14.45 -10.68 -44.30
CA ARG A 157 -14.93 -9.38 -43.82
C ARG A 157 -16.30 -9.07 -44.38
N GLN A 158 -17.23 -8.61 -43.51
CA GLN A 158 -18.57 -8.18 -43.87
C GLN A 158 -18.62 -6.64 -44.01
N ASN A 159 -19.69 -6.13 -44.61
CA ASN A 159 -19.91 -4.68 -44.78
C ASN A 159 -20.09 -3.91 -43.47
N ASN A 160 -20.57 -4.56 -42.41
CA ASN A 160 -20.68 -3.97 -41.07
C ASN A 160 -19.37 -3.97 -40.28
N GLY A 161 -18.26 -4.41 -40.89
CA GLY A 161 -16.96 -4.52 -40.26
C GLY A 161 -16.73 -5.84 -39.50
N ASP A 162 -17.73 -6.68 -39.27
CA ASP A 162 -17.55 -7.99 -38.65
C ASP A 162 -16.64 -8.89 -39.48
N VAL A 163 -15.72 -9.57 -38.80
CA VAL A 163 -14.78 -10.49 -39.44
C VAL A 163 -15.08 -11.94 -39.02
N HIS A 164 -15.53 -12.74 -39.96
CA HIS A 164 -15.79 -14.17 -39.77
C HIS A 164 -14.54 -14.99 -40.11
N ILE A 165 -14.10 -15.83 -39.19
CA ILE A 165 -12.88 -16.64 -39.34
C ILE A 165 -13.23 -18.12 -39.21
N ARG A 166 -12.60 -18.92 -40.04
CA ARG A 166 -12.64 -20.38 -39.95
C ARG A 166 -11.24 -20.92 -39.67
N ASN A 167 -11.15 -21.89 -38.75
CA ASN A 167 -9.91 -22.54 -38.32
C ASN A 167 -8.84 -21.52 -37.90
N ALA A 168 -9.15 -20.76 -36.86
CA ALA A 168 -8.22 -19.74 -36.35
C ALA A 168 -7.43 -20.23 -35.16
N LEU A 169 -6.21 -19.72 -35.01
CA LEU A 169 -5.37 -19.82 -33.82
C LEU A 169 -5.32 -18.44 -33.19
N TYR A 170 -5.87 -18.30 -31.99
CA TYR A 170 -5.83 -17.07 -31.23
C TYR A 170 -4.75 -17.15 -30.15
N THR A 171 -3.79 -16.26 -30.18
CA THR A 171 -2.64 -16.24 -29.27
C THR A 171 -2.22 -14.81 -28.93
N THR A 172 -1.40 -14.65 -27.89
CA THR A 172 -0.66 -13.42 -27.60
C THR A 172 0.86 -13.63 -27.77
N CYS A 173 1.24 -14.71 -28.42
CA CYS A 173 2.63 -14.99 -28.83
C CYS A 173 2.85 -14.44 -30.23
N ASP A 174 3.92 -13.66 -30.44
CA ASP A 174 4.24 -12.97 -31.68
C ASP A 174 5.07 -13.83 -32.66
N LEU A 175 5.28 -15.11 -32.32
CA LEU A 175 5.99 -16.04 -33.19
C LEU A 175 5.08 -16.59 -34.31
N GLU A 176 5.67 -16.92 -35.45
CA GLU A 176 4.97 -17.59 -36.55
C GLU A 176 4.41 -18.95 -36.12
N HIS A 177 5.18 -19.69 -35.30
CA HIS A 177 4.73 -20.86 -34.54
C HIS A 177 4.60 -20.51 -33.05
N PRO A 178 3.39 -20.17 -32.59
CA PRO A 178 3.19 -19.71 -31.22
C PRO A 178 3.34 -20.85 -30.22
N HIS A 179 3.97 -20.54 -29.04
CA HIS A 179 4.12 -21.51 -27.97
C HIS A 179 2.80 -21.99 -27.38
N PHE A 180 1.75 -21.25 -27.54
CA PHE A 180 0.39 -21.62 -27.15
C PHE A 180 -0.63 -20.86 -27.99
N TYR A 181 -1.80 -21.47 -28.17
CA TYR A 181 -2.91 -20.85 -28.86
C TYR A 181 -4.24 -21.51 -28.50
N PHE A 182 -5.29 -20.75 -28.61
CA PHE A 182 -6.66 -21.26 -28.62
C PHE A 182 -7.06 -21.55 -30.04
N LYS A 183 -7.33 -22.84 -30.32
CA LYS A 183 -7.82 -23.27 -31.62
C LYS A 183 -9.33 -23.03 -31.70
N LEU A 184 -9.74 -22.15 -32.62
CA LEU A 184 -11.13 -21.75 -32.87
C LEU A 184 -11.61 -22.34 -34.18
N ARG A 185 -12.65 -23.19 -34.17
CA ARG A 185 -13.20 -23.73 -35.40
C ARG A 185 -13.94 -22.69 -36.24
N LYS A 186 -14.75 -21.84 -35.56
CA LYS A 186 -15.44 -20.69 -36.15
C LYS A 186 -15.46 -19.56 -35.14
N ALA A 187 -15.08 -18.36 -35.57
CA ALA A 187 -15.13 -17.18 -34.73
C ALA A 187 -15.63 -15.97 -35.51
N VAL A 188 -16.22 -15.03 -34.78
CA VAL A 188 -16.63 -13.71 -35.29
C VAL A 188 -15.94 -12.67 -34.43
N ILE A 189 -15.08 -11.84 -35.04
CA ILE A 189 -14.47 -10.68 -34.42
C ILE A 189 -15.40 -9.50 -34.65
N LYS A 190 -15.87 -8.89 -33.56
CA LYS A 190 -16.56 -7.62 -33.58
C LYS A 190 -15.53 -6.50 -33.35
N PRO A 191 -15.40 -5.56 -34.28
CA PRO A 191 -14.41 -4.47 -34.16
C PRO A 191 -14.60 -3.72 -32.86
N ASN A 192 -13.50 -3.48 -32.14
CA ASN A 192 -13.47 -2.73 -30.88
C ASN A 192 -14.30 -3.34 -29.72
N ASP A 193 -14.80 -4.58 -29.81
CA ASP A 193 -15.58 -5.22 -28.76
C ASP A 193 -14.91 -6.54 -28.33
N LYS A 194 -15.30 -7.66 -28.90
CA LYS A 194 -14.89 -9.00 -28.48
C LYS A 194 -14.86 -9.97 -29.65
N ILE A 195 -14.18 -11.09 -29.45
CA ILE A 195 -14.21 -12.23 -30.35
C ILE A 195 -15.19 -13.24 -29.77
N VAL A 196 -16.21 -13.59 -30.54
CA VAL A 196 -17.17 -14.64 -30.20
C VAL A 196 -16.78 -15.89 -30.93
N SER A 197 -16.51 -16.98 -30.23
CA SER A 197 -16.10 -18.26 -30.79
C SER A 197 -17.08 -19.36 -30.42
N GLY A 198 -17.26 -20.31 -31.35
CA GLY A 198 -17.82 -21.63 -31.07
C GLY A 198 -16.83 -22.47 -30.24
N PRO A 199 -16.78 -23.81 -30.45
CA PRO A 199 -15.87 -24.64 -29.67
C PRO A 199 -14.43 -24.19 -29.75
N VAL A 200 -13.77 -24.08 -28.58
CA VAL A 200 -12.41 -23.62 -28.41
C VAL A 200 -11.62 -24.64 -27.61
N ASN A 201 -10.39 -24.90 -28.00
CA ASN A 201 -9.47 -25.75 -27.26
C ASN A 201 -8.11 -25.08 -27.14
N LEU A 202 -7.51 -25.11 -25.93
CA LEU A 202 -6.16 -24.64 -25.69
C LEU A 202 -5.14 -25.69 -26.14
N HIS A 203 -4.17 -25.24 -26.93
CA HIS A 203 -2.99 -26.01 -27.31
C HIS A 203 -1.74 -25.37 -26.73
N ILE A 204 -0.82 -26.17 -26.23
CA ILE A 204 0.51 -25.75 -25.76
C ILE A 204 1.55 -26.57 -26.50
N ALA A 205 2.46 -25.91 -27.20
CA ALA A 205 3.44 -26.57 -28.11
C ALA A 205 2.76 -27.59 -29.02
N ASP A 206 1.64 -27.22 -29.67
CA ASP A 206 0.81 -27.99 -30.56
C ASP A 206 0.07 -29.18 -29.92
N ILE A 207 0.27 -29.45 -28.64
CA ILE A 207 -0.41 -30.53 -27.92
C ILE A 207 -1.76 -30.03 -27.40
N PRO A 208 -2.89 -30.66 -27.74
CA PRO A 208 -4.17 -30.26 -27.20
C PRO A 208 -4.25 -30.55 -25.71
N THR A 209 -4.65 -29.56 -24.95
CA THR A 209 -4.90 -29.70 -23.50
C THR A 209 -6.35 -30.13 -23.25
N PRO A 210 -6.70 -30.67 -22.06
CA PRO A 210 -8.08 -30.98 -21.71
C PRO A 210 -8.94 -29.72 -21.47
N LEU A 211 -8.37 -28.53 -21.60
CA LEU A 211 -9.07 -27.25 -21.45
C LEU A 211 -9.79 -26.89 -22.76
N GLY A 212 -11.04 -27.32 -22.87
CA GLY A 212 -11.93 -26.99 -23.97
C GLY A 212 -13.23 -26.39 -23.47
N LEU A 213 -13.78 -25.41 -24.21
CA LEU A 213 -15.07 -24.81 -23.95
C LEU A 213 -15.96 -24.93 -25.17
N PRO A 214 -17.30 -25.15 -25.03
CA PRO A 214 -18.21 -25.24 -26.16
C PRO A 214 -18.38 -23.89 -26.89
N PHE A 215 -18.14 -22.78 -26.22
CA PHE A 215 -18.06 -21.41 -26.76
C PHE A 215 -17.16 -20.53 -25.89
N ALA A 216 -16.63 -19.48 -26.48
CA ALA A 216 -15.81 -18.50 -25.75
C ALA A 216 -16.06 -17.07 -26.23
N PHE A 217 -15.90 -16.14 -25.29
CA PHE A 217 -15.78 -14.71 -25.55
C PHE A 217 -14.37 -14.29 -25.23
N LEU A 218 -13.54 -14.05 -26.26
CA LEU A 218 -12.16 -13.64 -26.08
C LEU A 218 -12.04 -12.13 -26.22
N PRO A 219 -11.23 -11.47 -25.37
CA PRO A 219 -11.03 -10.02 -25.44
C PRO A 219 -10.27 -9.61 -26.69
N ASN A 220 -10.72 -8.54 -27.35
CA ASN A 220 -10.10 -8.02 -28.55
C ASN A 220 -9.21 -6.79 -28.32
N LYS A 221 -9.51 -6.01 -27.27
CA LYS A 221 -8.72 -4.83 -26.89
C LYS A 221 -8.59 -4.69 -25.37
N LYS A 222 -7.44 -4.16 -24.95
CA LYS A 222 -7.06 -3.89 -23.57
C LYS A 222 -7.85 -2.75 -22.88
N ASN A 223 -8.51 -1.89 -23.62
CA ASN A 223 -8.94 -0.57 -23.15
C ASN A 223 -10.26 -0.49 -22.40
N LYS A 224 -10.91 -1.61 -22.08
CA LYS A 224 -12.03 -1.63 -21.13
C LYS A 224 -12.05 -3.00 -20.47
N SER A 225 -11.98 -3.01 -19.15
CA SER A 225 -12.32 -4.21 -18.38
C SER A 225 -13.65 -4.77 -18.93
N SER A 226 -13.54 -5.85 -19.69
CA SER A 226 -14.70 -6.51 -20.25
C SER A 226 -15.39 -7.30 -19.15
N ASN A 227 -16.73 -7.20 -19.08
CA ASN A 227 -17.53 -8.10 -18.27
C ASN A 227 -17.25 -9.54 -18.68
N GLY A 228 -17.06 -10.44 -17.72
CA GLY A 228 -16.75 -11.82 -18.07
C GLY A 228 -16.60 -12.77 -16.89
N LEU A 229 -16.47 -14.03 -17.21
CA LEU A 229 -16.21 -15.09 -16.27
C LEU A 229 -14.75 -15.03 -15.79
N ILE A 230 -14.55 -15.25 -14.51
CA ILE A 230 -13.23 -15.42 -13.88
C ILE A 230 -12.98 -16.92 -13.80
N ILE A 231 -11.89 -17.37 -14.42
CA ILE A 231 -11.51 -18.77 -14.43
C ILE A 231 -10.95 -19.16 -13.05
N PRO A 232 -11.46 -20.23 -12.41
CA PRO A 232 -10.94 -20.67 -11.12
C PRO A 232 -9.53 -21.23 -11.24
N ASN A 233 -8.72 -21.04 -10.18
CA ASN A 233 -7.50 -21.79 -9.99
C ASN A 233 -7.84 -23.17 -9.44
N TYR A 234 -7.21 -24.20 -9.94
CA TYR A 234 -7.38 -25.56 -9.47
C TYR A 234 -6.13 -26.10 -8.80
N GLY A 235 -6.27 -27.04 -7.92
CA GLY A 235 -5.17 -27.68 -7.23
C GLY A 235 -5.67 -28.62 -6.14
N GLU A 236 -4.75 -29.03 -5.27
CA GLU A 236 -5.03 -29.88 -4.13
C GLU A 236 -4.42 -29.30 -2.85
N SER A 237 -5.09 -29.53 -1.74
CA SER A 237 -4.63 -29.27 -0.38
C SER A 237 -4.80 -30.54 0.44
N ARG A 238 -3.80 -30.90 1.22
CA ARG A 238 -3.88 -32.06 2.12
C ARG A 238 -5.03 -31.92 3.13
N ALA A 239 -5.27 -30.68 3.58
CA ALA A 239 -6.29 -30.37 4.60
C ALA A 239 -7.71 -30.35 4.06
N LEU A 240 -7.92 -29.89 2.81
CA LEU A 240 -9.24 -29.55 2.27
C LEU A 240 -9.57 -30.32 0.97
N GLY A 241 -8.67 -31.16 0.49
CA GLY A 241 -8.83 -31.95 -0.74
C GLY A 241 -8.61 -31.14 -2.03
N PHE A 242 -9.14 -31.61 -3.14
CA PHE A 242 -9.11 -30.89 -4.42
C PHE A 242 -9.92 -29.61 -4.31
N TYR A 243 -9.45 -28.55 -5.00
CA TYR A 243 -10.10 -27.26 -4.95
C TYR A 243 -10.22 -26.56 -6.30
N LEU A 244 -11.26 -25.72 -6.39
CA LEU A 244 -11.44 -24.68 -7.39
C LEU A 244 -11.59 -23.35 -6.66
N LEU A 245 -10.66 -22.41 -6.87
CA LEU A 245 -10.58 -21.16 -6.11
C LEU A 245 -10.73 -19.95 -7.00
N GLY A 246 -11.52 -18.96 -6.54
CA GLY A 246 -11.64 -17.65 -7.17
C GLY A 246 -12.38 -17.65 -8.49
N GLY A 247 -13.09 -18.75 -8.85
CA GLY A 247 -13.97 -18.76 -10.01
C GLY A 247 -15.18 -17.88 -9.81
N GLY A 248 -15.62 -17.15 -10.85
CA GLY A 248 -16.75 -16.24 -10.67
C GLY A 248 -17.06 -15.37 -11.87
N TYR A 249 -17.59 -14.17 -11.58
CA TYR A 249 -17.97 -13.22 -12.60
C TYR A 249 -17.55 -11.79 -12.23
N TYR A 250 -16.96 -11.09 -13.19
CA TYR A 250 -16.63 -9.67 -13.11
C TYR A 250 -17.61 -8.86 -13.95
N HIS A 251 -18.16 -7.79 -13.37
CA HIS A 251 -19.05 -6.87 -14.04
C HIS A 251 -18.62 -5.42 -13.83
N GLN A 252 -18.46 -4.69 -14.93
CA GLN A 252 -18.28 -3.24 -14.92
C GLN A 252 -19.55 -2.58 -15.43
N PHE A 253 -20.15 -1.75 -14.60
CA PHE A 253 -21.35 -1.01 -14.95
C PHE A 253 -21.06 0.10 -15.96
N LYS A 254 -22.10 0.46 -16.73
CA LYS A 254 -22.03 1.47 -17.78
C LYS A 254 -21.40 2.77 -17.26
N GLY A 255 -20.39 3.29 -17.96
CA GLY A 255 -19.66 4.49 -17.56
C GLY A 255 -18.43 4.25 -16.66
N GLY A 256 -18.11 3.00 -16.32
CA GLY A 256 -16.87 2.64 -15.60
C GLY A 256 -16.73 3.17 -14.17
N LYS A 257 -17.84 3.69 -13.60
CA LYS A 257 -17.83 4.27 -12.25
C LYS A 257 -17.94 3.24 -11.13
N LEU A 258 -18.46 2.06 -11.45
CA LEU A 258 -18.70 0.95 -10.54
C LEU A 258 -18.27 -0.34 -11.23
N SER A 259 -17.53 -1.18 -10.52
CA SER A 259 -17.18 -2.54 -10.95
C SER A 259 -17.31 -3.48 -9.77
N THR A 260 -17.76 -4.68 -10.01
CA THR A 260 -17.94 -5.71 -8.99
C THR A 260 -17.43 -7.05 -9.51
N SER A 261 -16.82 -7.82 -8.63
CA SER A 261 -16.50 -9.24 -8.86
C SER A 261 -17.14 -10.06 -7.75
N ILE A 262 -17.76 -11.16 -8.13
CA ILE A 262 -18.23 -12.18 -7.21
C ILE A 262 -17.50 -13.46 -7.56
N THR A 263 -16.78 -14.02 -6.58
CA THR A 263 -15.99 -15.24 -6.75
C THR A 263 -16.35 -16.26 -5.69
N GLY A 264 -16.23 -17.53 -6.04
CA GLY A 264 -16.47 -18.66 -5.17
C GLY A 264 -15.26 -19.57 -5.07
N ASP A 265 -15.11 -20.20 -3.92
CA ASP A 265 -14.13 -21.23 -3.62
C ASP A 265 -14.88 -22.51 -3.25
N ILE A 266 -14.47 -23.64 -3.82
CA ILE A 266 -15.08 -24.95 -3.54
C ILE A 266 -13.98 -25.97 -3.33
N TYR A 267 -14.14 -26.81 -2.33
CA TYR A 267 -13.21 -27.87 -1.95
C TYR A 267 -13.92 -29.22 -1.88
N SER A 268 -13.24 -30.28 -2.28
CA SER A 268 -13.83 -31.63 -2.35
C SER A 268 -14.25 -32.20 -0.99
N LEU A 269 -13.62 -31.75 0.13
CA LEU A 269 -14.00 -32.17 1.48
C LEU A 269 -15.12 -31.29 2.11
N GLY A 270 -15.86 -30.54 1.30
CA GLY A 270 -17.07 -29.83 1.73
C GLY A 270 -16.87 -28.41 2.22
N SER A 271 -15.64 -27.89 2.24
CA SER A 271 -15.38 -26.49 2.50
C SER A 271 -15.78 -25.63 1.28
N TRP A 272 -16.27 -24.41 1.54
CA TRP A 272 -16.61 -23.48 0.48
C TRP A 272 -16.50 -22.03 0.96
N GLY A 273 -16.37 -21.11 0.02
CA GLY A 273 -16.31 -19.69 0.28
C GLY A 273 -16.95 -18.87 -0.83
N ILE A 274 -17.38 -17.67 -0.48
CA ILE A 274 -17.85 -16.65 -1.42
C ILE A 274 -17.22 -15.33 -1.09
N SER A 275 -16.76 -14.63 -2.13
CA SER A 275 -16.12 -13.34 -2.00
C SER A 275 -16.76 -12.34 -2.97
N ASN A 276 -17.05 -11.15 -2.48
CA ASN A 276 -17.45 -10.00 -3.30
C ASN A 276 -16.40 -8.92 -3.18
N SER A 277 -16.03 -8.31 -4.29
CA SER A 277 -15.19 -7.13 -4.33
C SER A 277 -15.79 -6.10 -5.28
N THR A 278 -16.17 -4.96 -4.75
CA THR A 278 -16.81 -3.88 -5.48
C THR A 278 -15.97 -2.62 -5.36
N SER A 279 -15.53 -2.08 -6.50
CA SER A 279 -14.78 -0.83 -6.60
C SER A 279 -15.66 0.24 -7.24
N TYR A 280 -15.59 1.46 -6.71
CA TYR A 280 -16.32 2.59 -7.26
C TYR A 280 -15.44 3.85 -7.26
N LYS A 281 -15.56 4.64 -8.33
CA LYS A 281 -14.80 5.87 -8.50
C LYS A 281 -15.57 6.91 -9.31
N VAL A 282 -15.74 8.07 -8.73
CA VAL A 282 -16.25 9.25 -9.44
C VAL A 282 -15.16 10.32 -9.41
N ARG A 283 -14.63 10.65 -10.60
CA ARG A 283 -13.49 11.58 -10.75
C ARG A 283 -13.79 12.91 -10.06
N TYR A 284 -12.85 13.41 -9.26
CA TYR A 284 -12.91 14.63 -8.45
C TYR A 284 -13.98 14.64 -7.35
N LYS A 285 -14.64 13.51 -7.05
CA LYS A 285 -15.63 13.41 -5.99
C LYS A 285 -15.24 12.43 -4.92
N TYR A 286 -15.16 11.15 -5.24
CA TYR A 286 -14.83 10.10 -4.29
C TYR A 286 -14.36 8.82 -5.00
N SER A 287 -13.69 7.98 -4.23
CA SER A 287 -13.34 6.61 -4.63
C SER A 287 -13.41 5.69 -3.43
N GLY A 288 -13.66 4.43 -3.70
CA GLY A 288 -13.69 3.41 -2.65
C GLY A 288 -13.73 2.00 -3.20
N GLN A 289 -13.52 1.08 -2.26
CA GLN A 289 -13.63 -0.35 -2.49
C GLN A 289 -14.34 -0.99 -1.29
N PHE A 290 -15.30 -1.83 -1.59
CA PHE A 290 -15.98 -2.67 -0.62
C PHE A 290 -15.66 -4.13 -0.92
N SER A 291 -15.35 -4.94 0.07
CA SER A 291 -15.23 -6.39 -0.07
C SER A 291 -15.84 -7.10 1.11
N LEU A 292 -16.52 -8.20 0.80
CA LEU A 292 -17.11 -9.12 1.74
C LEU A 292 -16.63 -10.52 1.41
N ASN A 293 -16.03 -11.19 2.36
CA ASN A 293 -15.61 -12.58 2.26
C ASN A 293 -16.40 -13.39 3.30
N TYR A 294 -16.96 -14.49 2.89
CA TYR A 294 -17.57 -15.46 3.77
C TYR A 294 -17.01 -16.84 3.45
N ARG A 295 -16.69 -17.62 4.46
CA ARG A 295 -16.11 -18.95 4.32
C ARG A 295 -16.70 -19.90 5.35
N ASN A 296 -17.01 -21.11 4.89
CA ASN A 296 -17.31 -22.25 5.73
C ASN A 296 -16.22 -23.29 5.53
N THR A 297 -15.37 -23.46 6.53
CA THR A 297 -14.23 -24.39 6.49
C THR A 297 -14.55 -25.62 7.30
N ILE A 298 -14.37 -26.77 6.69
CA ILE A 298 -14.54 -28.10 7.32
C ILE A 298 -13.21 -28.82 7.20
N GLN A 299 -12.70 -29.30 8.32
CA GLN A 299 -11.49 -30.10 8.42
C GLN A 299 -11.80 -31.40 9.16
N GLY A 300 -11.06 -32.45 8.84
CA GLY A 300 -11.27 -33.75 9.40
C GLY A 300 -12.59 -34.40 8.96
N GLU A 301 -12.90 -35.56 9.47
CA GLU A 301 -14.09 -36.32 9.18
C GLU A 301 -15.06 -36.30 10.39
N LYS A 302 -16.36 -36.08 10.11
CA LYS A 302 -17.37 -35.97 11.16
C LYS A 302 -17.42 -37.23 12.01
N GLY A 303 -17.19 -37.08 13.29
CA GLY A 303 -17.14 -38.18 14.26
C GLY A 303 -15.74 -38.50 14.76
N PHE A 304 -14.69 -37.92 14.21
CA PHE A 304 -13.32 -38.05 14.66
C PHE A 304 -12.85 -36.80 15.43
N GLU A 305 -11.81 -36.92 16.24
CA GLU A 305 -11.27 -35.83 17.08
C GLU A 305 -10.72 -34.63 16.26
N ASP A 306 -10.31 -34.87 15.03
CA ASP A 306 -9.77 -33.85 14.13
C ASP A 306 -10.87 -33.06 13.39
N TYR A 307 -12.18 -33.40 13.62
CA TYR A 307 -13.26 -32.68 12.99
C TYR A 307 -13.40 -31.27 13.54
N ASN A 308 -13.20 -30.28 12.68
CA ASN A 308 -13.41 -28.88 12.99
C ASN A 308 -14.20 -28.18 11.89
N LYS A 309 -15.24 -27.43 12.30
CA LYS A 309 -16.07 -26.63 11.40
C LYS A 309 -16.08 -25.18 11.84
N SER A 310 -15.56 -24.29 11.02
CA SER A 310 -15.57 -22.85 11.25
C SER A 310 -16.35 -22.10 10.19
N LYS A 311 -17.01 -21.03 10.63
CA LYS A 311 -17.68 -20.07 9.75
C LYS A 311 -17.02 -18.73 9.98
N ASP A 312 -16.38 -18.22 8.96
CA ASP A 312 -15.61 -16.99 9.03
C ASP A 312 -16.13 -15.97 8.03
N PHE A 313 -16.22 -14.71 8.45
CA PHE A 313 -16.51 -13.60 7.55
C PHE A 313 -15.53 -12.46 7.78
N PHE A 314 -15.32 -11.66 6.73
CA PHE A 314 -14.51 -10.46 6.80
C PHE A 314 -15.06 -9.38 5.87
N ILE A 315 -15.30 -8.21 6.43
CA ILE A 315 -15.76 -7.02 5.73
C ILE A 315 -14.62 -6.01 5.69
N LYS A 316 -14.32 -5.54 4.49
CA LYS A 316 -13.40 -4.44 4.27
C LYS A 316 -14.06 -3.37 3.43
N TRP A 317 -14.08 -2.15 3.95
CA TRP A 317 -14.55 -1.00 3.19
C TRP A 317 -13.55 0.14 3.31
N ASN A 318 -13.10 0.59 2.17
CA ASN A 318 -12.23 1.75 2.05
C ASN A 318 -12.94 2.81 1.21
N HIS A 319 -13.14 3.99 1.76
CA HIS A 319 -13.76 5.13 1.06
C HIS A 319 -12.97 6.39 1.36
N GLN A 320 -12.78 7.21 0.34
CA GLN A 320 -12.22 8.54 0.50
C GLN A 320 -12.84 9.55 -0.47
N ASN A 321 -13.11 10.74 0.05
CA ASN A 321 -13.49 11.87 -0.79
C ASN A 321 -12.25 12.52 -1.42
N ASP A 322 -12.40 13.00 -2.65
CA ASP A 322 -11.39 13.84 -3.29
C ASP A 322 -11.37 15.23 -2.61
N THR A 323 -10.17 15.71 -2.30
CA THR A 323 -9.99 17.04 -1.69
C THR A 323 -10.48 18.19 -2.56
N LYS A 324 -10.65 17.96 -3.88
CA LYS A 324 -11.20 18.93 -4.81
C LYS A 324 -12.71 19.12 -4.70
N LEU A 325 -13.41 18.12 -4.14
CA LEU A 325 -14.88 18.22 -3.95
C LEU A 325 -15.24 19.34 -2.98
N ASN A 326 -14.56 19.36 -1.83
CA ASN A 326 -14.77 20.35 -0.76
C ASN A 326 -13.41 20.69 -0.12
N PRO A 327 -12.73 21.74 -0.61
CA PRO A 327 -11.45 22.15 -0.06
C PRO A 327 -11.56 22.47 1.43
N GLY A 328 -10.74 21.78 2.24
CA GLY A 328 -10.75 21.90 3.71
C GLY A 328 -11.66 20.92 4.43
N THR A 329 -12.46 20.13 3.73
CA THR A 329 -13.25 19.04 4.32
C THR A 329 -12.72 17.70 3.81
N THR A 330 -12.48 16.75 4.72
CA THR A 330 -12.08 15.38 4.34
C THR A 330 -13.05 14.39 4.97
N PHE A 331 -13.39 13.37 4.21
CA PHE A 331 -14.10 12.20 4.71
C PHE A 331 -13.37 10.94 4.25
N ARG A 332 -13.04 10.07 5.20
CA ARG A 332 -12.42 8.77 4.95
C ARG A 332 -13.06 7.71 5.81
N ALA A 333 -13.32 6.57 5.24
CA ALA A 333 -13.74 5.40 5.97
C ALA A 333 -12.81 4.24 5.64
N LEU A 334 -12.30 3.58 6.65
CA LEU A 334 -11.56 2.33 6.57
C LEU A 334 -12.20 1.37 7.58
N ILE A 335 -12.95 0.40 7.09
CA ILE A 335 -13.56 -0.62 7.93
C ILE A 335 -12.86 -1.95 7.65
N ASN A 336 -12.38 -2.59 8.70
CA ASN A 336 -11.87 -3.95 8.72
C ASN A 336 -12.49 -4.62 9.93
N ALA A 337 -13.44 -5.50 9.70
CA ALA A 337 -14.18 -6.19 10.75
C ALA A 337 -14.53 -7.61 10.31
N GLY A 338 -14.46 -8.56 11.22
CA GLY A 338 -14.77 -9.94 10.91
C GLY A 338 -14.57 -10.86 12.10
N THR A 339 -14.69 -12.16 11.86
CA THR A 339 -14.43 -13.17 12.86
C THR A 339 -12.97 -13.16 13.29
N THR A 340 -12.70 -13.45 14.57
CA THR A 340 -11.35 -13.46 15.13
C THR A 340 -10.44 -14.49 14.46
N THR A 341 -11.02 -15.56 13.94
CA THR A 341 -10.33 -16.70 13.31
C THR A 341 -10.11 -16.50 11.80
N ASN A 342 -10.68 -15.47 11.18
CA ASN A 342 -10.71 -15.31 9.72
C ASN A 342 -9.33 -15.49 9.05
N PHE A 343 -8.29 -14.85 9.54
CA PHE A 343 -6.97 -14.95 8.92
C PHE A 343 -6.20 -16.22 9.27
N ARG A 344 -6.53 -16.84 10.40
CA ARG A 344 -5.92 -18.15 10.79
C ARG A 344 -6.51 -19.28 9.96
N ASN A 345 -7.81 -19.24 9.69
CA ASN A 345 -8.53 -20.27 8.94
C ASN A 345 -8.51 -20.00 7.43
N ASP A 346 -7.77 -19.00 6.97
CA ASP A 346 -7.63 -18.71 5.56
C ASP A 346 -6.52 -19.51 4.91
N TYR A 347 -6.81 -20.73 4.52
CA TYR A 347 -5.88 -21.63 3.83
C TYR A 347 -5.44 -21.12 2.45
N ASN A 348 -6.13 -20.14 1.89
CA ASN A 348 -5.76 -19.49 0.65
C ASN A 348 -4.72 -18.38 0.84
N ASN A 349 -4.54 -17.94 2.08
CA ASN A 349 -3.64 -16.86 2.41
C ASN A 349 -2.22 -17.36 2.65
N ILE A 350 -1.33 -17.10 1.71
CA ILE A 350 0.09 -17.43 1.78
C ILE A 350 0.92 -16.32 2.45
N SER A 351 0.28 -15.23 2.89
CA SER A 351 0.97 -14.10 3.52
C SER A 351 1.21 -14.36 5.00
N ALA A 352 2.47 -14.53 5.39
CA ALA A 352 2.89 -14.60 6.79
C ALA A 352 2.39 -13.41 7.61
N GLN A 353 2.41 -12.21 7.05
CA GLN A 353 1.95 -11.01 7.72
C GLN A 353 0.45 -11.05 8.05
N ASN A 354 -0.38 -11.55 7.14
CA ASN A 354 -1.82 -11.69 7.39
C ASN A 354 -2.09 -12.75 8.46
N TYR A 355 -1.39 -13.89 8.42
CA TYR A 355 -1.51 -14.93 9.43
C TYR A 355 -1.14 -14.44 10.83
N LEU A 356 -0.09 -13.61 10.93
CA LEU A 356 0.36 -13.01 12.20
C LEU A 356 -0.49 -11.79 12.61
N THR A 357 -1.39 -11.30 11.73
CA THR A 357 -2.26 -10.17 12.05
C THR A 357 -3.33 -10.60 13.05
N ASN A 358 -3.20 -10.11 14.26
CA ASN A 358 -4.13 -10.35 15.35
C ASN A 358 -4.97 -9.13 15.75
N THR A 359 -4.91 -8.06 14.96
CA THR A 359 -5.61 -6.81 15.26
C THR A 359 -6.32 -6.27 14.02
N PHE A 360 -7.63 -6.08 14.10
CA PHE A 360 -8.43 -5.42 13.08
C PHE A 360 -8.78 -4.01 13.54
N ASN A 361 -8.45 -3.04 12.70
CA ASN A 361 -8.72 -1.65 13.00
C ASN A 361 -9.64 -1.04 11.96
N SER A 362 -10.71 -0.40 12.43
CA SER A 362 -11.64 0.37 11.62
C SER A 362 -11.62 1.82 12.05
N ASN A 363 -11.71 2.73 11.11
CA ASN A 363 -11.78 4.16 11.38
C ASN A 363 -12.61 4.88 10.31
N ILE A 364 -13.68 5.54 10.76
CA ILE A 364 -14.42 6.48 9.93
C ILE A 364 -14.06 7.87 10.44
N ALA A 365 -13.45 8.68 9.59
CA ALA A 365 -12.92 9.99 9.94
C ALA A 365 -13.54 11.08 9.07
N TRP A 366 -14.10 12.07 9.72
CA TRP A 366 -14.49 13.33 9.09
C TRP A 366 -13.71 14.48 9.69
N SER A 367 -13.18 15.37 8.87
CA SER A 367 -12.54 16.58 9.36
C SER A 367 -12.87 17.78 8.50
N LYS A 368 -12.96 18.95 9.17
CA LYS A 368 -13.19 20.23 8.51
C LYS A 368 -12.23 21.28 9.07
N LYS A 369 -11.51 21.91 8.15
CA LYS A 369 -10.63 23.03 8.45
C LYS A 369 -11.33 24.34 8.12
N PHE A 370 -11.40 25.21 9.10
CA PHE A 370 -11.94 26.57 8.94
C PHE A 370 -10.76 27.53 8.73
N LYS A 371 -10.87 28.29 7.65
CA LYS A 371 -9.91 29.38 7.33
C LYS A 371 -10.50 30.69 7.83
N GLY A 372 -9.84 31.32 8.77
CA GLY A 372 -10.20 32.61 9.32
C GLY A 372 -8.95 33.29 9.86
N ALA A 373 -9.11 34.40 10.58
CA ALA A 373 -7.99 35.07 11.28
C ALA A 373 -7.25 34.09 12.20
N ILE A 374 -7.99 33.19 12.83
CA ILE A 374 -7.46 32.05 13.56
C ILE A 374 -7.95 30.78 12.86
N SER A 375 -7.00 29.99 12.33
CA SER A 375 -7.34 28.73 11.66
C SER A 375 -7.68 27.67 12.69
N THR A 376 -8.85 27.05 12.53
CA THR A 376 -9.32 25.96 13.41
C THR A 376 -9.59 24.70 12.61
N ASN A 377 -9.56 23.56 13.28
CA ASN A 377 -9.88 22.27 12.69
C ASN A 377 -10.72 21.46 13.68
N ILE A 378 -11.82 20.92 13.19
CA ILE A 378 -12.61 19.91 13.91
C ILE A 378 -12.47 18.56 13.19
N SER A 379 -12.30 17.50 13.96
CA SER A 379 -12.32 16.13 13.44
C SER A 379 -13.18 15.24 14.32
N VAL A 380 -13.94 14.39 13.68
CA VAL A 380 -14.77 13.35 14.31
C VAL A 380 -14.30 12.01 13.80
N ASN A 381 -13.95 11.10 14.68
CA ASN A 381 -13.52 9.76 14.37
C ASN A 381 -14.42 8.75 15.08
N LEU A 382 -14.81 7.72 14.35
CA LEU A 382 -15.46 6.53 14.88
C LEU A 382 -14.47 5.39 14.68
N ARG A 383 -13.99 4.80 15.78
CA ARG A 383 -12.95 3.76 15.72
C ARG A 383 -13.45 2.46 16.31
N HIS A 384 -13.02 1.37 15.70
CA HIS A 384 -13.14 0.02 16.23
C HIS A 384 -11.78 -0.65 16.14
N SER A 385 -11.39 -1.34 17.19
CA SER A 385 -10.20 -2.19 17.24
C SER A 385 -10.59 -3.52 17.85
N GLN A 386 -10.21 -4.60 17.20
CA GLN A 386 -10.48 -5.97 17.63
C GLN A 386 -9.17 -6.76 17.68
N ASN A 387 -8.88 -7.37 18.81
CA ASN A 387 -7.74 -8.28 18.96
C ASN A 387 -8.24 -9.73 18.87
N SER A 388 -7.80 -10.44 17.86
CA SER A 388 -8.23 -11.82 17.59
C SER A 388 -7.71 -12.85 18.59
N ASN A 389 -6.60 -12.56 19.31
CA ASN A 389 -6.04 -13.48 20.31
C ASN A 389 -6.80 -13.42 21.62
N SER A 390 -7.13 -12.21 22.09
CA SER A 390 -7.83 -12.01 23.36
C SER A 390 -9.34 -11.93 23.20
N GLY A 391 -9.87 -11.87 21.96
CA GLY A 391 -11.28 -11.62 21.71
C GLY A 391 -11.76 -10.23 22.10
N LEU A 392 -10.86 -9.33 22.52
CA LEU A 392 -11.21 -7.99 23.01
C LEU A 392 -11.52 -7.07 21.85
N MET A 393 -12.71 -6.46 21.91
CA MET A 393 -13.14 -5.39 21.01
C MET A 393 -13.20 -4.08 21.76
N THR A 394 -12.66 -3.04 21.15
CA THR A 394 -12.69 -1.67 21.65
C THR A 394 -13.33 -0.75 20.62
N PHE A 395 -14.42 -0.11 21.03
CA PHE A 395 -15.14 0.89 20.23
C PHE A 395 -14.88 2.27 20.82
N THR A 396 -14.45 3.22 20.01
CA THR A 396 -14.35 4.63 20.38
C THR A 396 -15.34 5.41 19.51
N LEU A 397 -16.49 5.75 20.09
CA LEU A 397 -17.67 6.25 19.39
C LEU A 397 -18.37 7.35 20.19
N PRO A 398 -18.19 8.63 19.89
CA PRO A 398 -17.20 9.21 19.00
C PRO A 398 -15.88 9.60 19.69
N GLU A 399 -14.85 9.87 18.89
CA GLU A 399 -13.72 10.70 19.29
C GLU A 399 -13.80 12.02 18.53
N VAL A 400 -13.96 13.13 19.26
CA VAL A 400 -14.05 14.47 18.68
C VAL A 400 -12.81 15.26 19.09
N ALA A 401 -12.07 15.78 18.12
CA ALA A 401 -10.97 16.68 18.37
C ALA A 401 -11.24 18.05 17.74
N TYR A 402 -11.11 19.10 18.55
CA TYR A 402 -11.15 20.48 18.13
C TYR A 402 -9.79 21.12 18.38
N ASN A 403 -9.16 21.61 17.32
CA ASN A 403 -7.84 22.21 17.38
C ASN A 403 -7.92 23.67 16.93
N VAL A 404 -7.46 24.58 17.77
CA VAL A 404 -7.14 25.95 17.41
C VAL A 404 -5.67 25.96 17.05
N ASN A 405 -5.37 26.16 15.77
CA ASN A 405 -4.00 26.18 15.29
C ASN A 405 -3.25 27.38 15.90
N ARG A 406 -1.94 27.26 15.90
CA ARG A 406 -1.04 28.30 16.39
C ARG A 406 -1.40 29.67 15.83
N PHE A 407 -1.66 30.64 16.75
CA PHE A 407 -1.92 32.03 16.43
C PHE A 407 -1.14 32.95 17.36
N TYR A 408 -0.98 34.21 16.97
CA TYR A 408 -0.21 35.23 17.67
C TYR A 408 -1.14 36.33 18.13
N PRO A 409 -1.75 36.22 19.34
CA PRO A 409 -2.80 37.15 19.77
C PRO A 409 -2.32 38.60 19.86
N PHE A 410 -1.15 38.81 20.47
CA PHE A 410 -0.62 40.17 20.66
C PHE A 410 -0.22 40.82 19.34
N LYS A 411 0.32 40.07 18.39
CA LYS A 411 0.61 40.56 17.04
C LYS A 411 -0.66 40.91 16.26
N MET A 412 -1.74 40.20 16.51
CA MET A 412 -3.04 40.49 15.89
C MET A 412 -3.66 41.78 16.42
N LEU A 413 -3.55 42.01 17.75
CA LEU A 413 -4.07 43.19 18.39
C LEU A 413 -3.28 44.47 18.05
N ARG A 414 -1.97 44.35 17.79
CA ARG A 414 -1.05 45.47 17.52
C ARG A 414 -0.77 45.70 16.04
N LYS A 415 -1.68 45.41 15.16
CA LYS A 415 -1.47 45.47 13.71
C LYS A 415 -0.97 46.84 13.19
N ASN A 416 -1.22 47.93 13.94
CA ASN A 416 -0.93 49.32 13.51
C ASN A 416 0.07 50.07 14.39
N SER A 417 0.82 49.44 15.30
CA SER A 417 1.78 50.12 16.14
C SER A 417 3.12 50.37 15.44
N ILE A 418 3.53 51.62 15.32
CA ILE A 418 4.76 52.08 14.62
C ILE A 418 6.00 51.91 15.51
N ASN A 419 5.90 51.98 16.84
CA ASN A 419 7.04 51.87 17.75
C ASN A 419 7.17 50.46 18.34
N LYS A 420 8.14 49.72 17.83
CA LYS A 420 8.48 48.37 18.32
C LYS A 420 9.67 48.41 19.27
N ASN A 421 9.37 48.47 20.56
CA ASN A 421 10.37 48.25 21.60
C ASN A 421 10.67 46.74 21.69
N PHE A 422 11.85 46.37 22.23
CA PHE A 422 12.30 44.99 22.43
C PHE A 422 11.26 44.12 23.16
N ILE A 423 10.57 44.68 24.20
CA ILE A 423 9.50 44.00 24.92
C ILE A 423 8.31 43.68 24.00
N HIS A 424 7.97 44.60 23.10
CA HIS A 424 6.88 44.40 22.12
C HIS A 424 7.20 43.29 21.15
N GLU A 425 8.47 43.17 20.70
CA GLU A 425 8.90 42.11 19.83
C GLU A 425 8.79 40.71 20.48
N ILE A 426 9.12 40.64 21.79
CA ILE A 426 8.95 39.44 22.61
C ILE A 426 7.50 38.99 22.69
N ILE A 427 6.61 39.93 23.04
CA ILE A 427 5.20 39.67 23.25
C ILE A 427 4.52 39.29 21.94
N ASP A 428 4.86 39.95 20.83
CA ASP A 428 4.33 39.69 19.51
C ASP A 428 4.72 38.28 18.95
N GLN A 429 5.84 37.71 19.42
CA GLN A 429 6.25 36.35 19.08
C GLN A 429 5.55 35.27 19.92
N THR A 430 4.77 35.68 20.95
CA THR A 430 4.04 34.74 21.78
C THR A 430 2.89 34.15 20.98
N ASN A 431 2.89 32.83 20.85
CA ASN A 431 1.86 32.08 20.17
C ASN A 431 1.09 31.21 21.17
N ILE A 432 -0.17 31.04 20.89
CA ILE A 432 -1.08 30.18 21.63
C ILE A 432 -1.62 29.11 20.69
N ASN A 433 -1.71 27.87 21.15
CA ASN A 433 -2.52 26.84 20.54
C ASN A 433 -3.38 26.15 21.59
N TYR A 434 -4.52 25.66 21.17
CA TYR A 434 -5.45 24.96 22.03
C TYR A 434 -5.97 23.71 21.33
N GLN A 435 -6.04 22.62 22.07
CA GLN A 435 -6.57 21.35 21.60
C GLN A 435 -7.53 20.78 22.61
N MET A 436 -8.72 20.44 22.18
CA MET A 436 -9.70 19.66 22.91
C MET A 436 -9.85 18.30 22.24
N ASN A 437 -9.92 17.24 23.04
CA ASN A 437 -10.18 15.89 22.56
C ASN A 437 -11.17 15.21 23.52
N THR A 438 -12.33 14.84 22.99
CA THR A 438 -13.37 14.11 23.71
C THR A 438 -13.45 12.69 23.18
N LYS A 439 -13.50 11.71 24.05
CA LYS A 439 -13.65 10.30 23.69
C LYS A 439 -14.75 9.66 24.51
N ASN A 440 -15.49 8.78 23.84
CA ASN A 440 -16.33 7.79 24.48
C ASN A 440 -15.86 6.40 24.02
N GLN A 441 -15.48 5.53 24.95
CA GLN A 441 -14.87 4.24 24.66
C GLN A 441 -15.58 3.12 25.40
N LEU A 442 -15.94 2.07 24.66
CA LEU A 442 -16.47 0.82 25.17
C LEU A 442 -15.49 -0.30 24.84
N SER A 443 -15.11 -1.09 25.83
CA SER A 443 -14.26 -2.28 25.65
C SER A 443 -15.00 -3.51 26.19
N LEU A 444 -15.12 -4.54 25.37
CA LEU A 444 -15.84 -5.77 25.69
C LEU A 444 -15.28 -6.97 24.94
N SER A 445 -15.58 -8.18 25.41
CA SER A 445 -15.26 -9.40 24.66
C SER A 445 -16.25 -9.59 23.51
N SER A 446 -15.82 -10.28 22.45
CA SER A 446 -16.67 -10.58 21.29
C SER A 446 -17.94 -11.34 21.65
N GLU A 447 -17.92 -12.18 22.68
CA GLU A 447 -19.06 -12.94 23.18
C GLU A 447 -20.11 -12.04 23.83
N ASN A 448 -19.66 -11.04 24.58
CA ASN A 448 -20.54 -10.11 25.28
C ASN A 448 -21.25 -9.13 24.34
N LEU A 449 -20.76 -8.93 23.10
CA LEU A 449 -21.40 -8.06 22.12
C LEU A 449 -22.79 -8.59 21.69
N LEU A 450 -22.90 -9.91 21.59
CA LEU A 450 -24.13 -10.57 21.11
C LEU A 450 -25.16 -10.81 22.24
N ASN A 451 -24.69 -10.90 23.48
CA ASN A 451 -25.53 -11.34 24.62
C ASN A 451 -26.02 -10.19 25.53
N ASN A 452 -25.51 -8.97 25.37
CA ASN A 452 -25.88 -7.86 26.24
C ASN A 452 -26.81 -6.85 25.56
N ASN A 453 -27.73 -6.27 26.35
CA ASN A 453 -28.58 -5.16 25.90
C ASN A 453 -27.72 -3.88 25.71
N ILE A 454 -28.08 -3.05 24.72
CA ILE A 454 -27.40 -1.79 24.38
C ILE A 454 -27.27 -0.87 25.58
N GLU A 455 -28.27 -0.78 26.46
CA GLU A 455 -28.23 0.05 27.67
C GLU A 455 -27.13 -0.39 28.65
N SER A 456 -26.99 -1.69 28.89
CA SER A 456 -25.92 -2.25 29.74
C SER A 456 -24.54 -2.05 29.16
N LEU A 457 -24.41 -2.04 27.83
CA LEU A 457 -23.16 -1.74 27.14
C LEU A 457 -22.79 -0.26 27.24
N LEU A 458 -23.74 0.63 27.07
CA LEU A 458 -23.54 2.07 27.22
C LEU A 458 -23.16 2.46 28.66
N ALA A 459 -23.75 1.80 29.67
CA ALA A 459 -23.39 1.99 31.06
C ALA A 459 -21.94 1.63 31.40
N LYS A 460 -21.34 0.68 30.65
CA LYS A 460 -19.91 0.30 30.78
C LYS A 460 -18.97 1.19 29.99
N SER A 461 -19.47 2.19 29.25
CA SER A 461 -18.63 3.06 28.43
C SER A 461 -17.88 4.07 29.29
N LYS A 462 -16.59 4.22 29.02
CA LYS A 462 -15.74 5.25 29.64
C LYS A 462 -15.72 6.49 28.76
N ASN A 463 -16.04 7.61 29.34
CA ASN A 463 -16.04 8.90 28.66
C ASN A 463 -15.12 9.91 29.34
N GLY A 464 -14.67 10.92 28.60
CA GLY A 464 -13.83 11.96 29.14
C GLY A 464 -13.45 12.98 28.09
N MET A 465 -12.99 14.14 28.57
CA MET A 465 -12.55 15.25 27.73
C MET A 465 -11.16 15.72 28.20
N ARG A 466 -10.27 15.91 27.23
CA ARG A 466 -8.93 16.44 27.46
C ARG A 466 -8.80 17.80 26.82
N HIS A 467 -8.36 18.78 27.61
CA HIS A 467 -8.01 20.13 27.18
C HIS A 467 -6.50 20.32 27.28
N ASN A 468 -5.85 20.75 26.22
CA ASN A 468 -4.45 21.15 26.22
C ASN A 468 -4.35 22.57 25.70
N LEU A 469 -3.84 23.46 26.54
CA LEU A 469 -3.50 24.82 26.17
C LEU A 469 -1.97 24.96 26.23
N SER A 470 -1.37 25.49 25.20
CA SER A 470 0.05 25.85 25.24
C SER A 470 0.28 27.27 24.74
N ALA A 471 1.07 28.03 25.48
CA ALA A 471 1.58 29.33 25.10
C ALA A 471 3.10 29.25 25.04
N SER A 472 3.70 29.75 23.97
CA SER A 472 5.16 29.74 23.83
C SER A 472 5.64 30.97 23.05
N SER A 473 6.85 31.39 23.35
CA SER A 473 7.53 32.47 22.66
C SER A 473 8.93 32.03 22.24
N SER A 474 9.57 32.77 21.35
CA SER A 474 10.93 32.51 20.90
C SER A 474 11.71 33.83 20.92
N LEU A 475 12.63 33.93 21.87
CA LEU A 475 13.42 35.13 22.12
C LEU A 475 14.84 34.92 21.57
N LYS A 476 15.32 35.90 20.83
CA LYS A 476 16.71 35.88 20.32
C LYS A 476 17.49 36.92 21.06
N LEU A 477 18.44 36.47 21.89
CA LEU A 477 19.29 37.33 22.72
C LEU A 477 20.74 37.34 22.19
N PHE A 478 21.55 38.23 22.73
CA PHE A 478 22.98 38.36 22.44
C PHE A 478 23.31 38.41 20.95
N GLY A 479 22.76 39.39 20.23
CA GLY A 479 22.95 39.51 18.78
C GLY A 479 22.35 38.38 17.98
N LYS A 480 21.28 37.72 18.46
CA LYS A 480 20.57 36.58 17.87
C LYS A 480 21.33 35.25 17.97
N ASN A 481 22.39 35.18 18.76
CA ASN A 481 23.22 33.97 18.91
C ASN A 481 22.59 32.95 19.87
N VAL A 482 21.82 33.39 20.85
CA VAL A 482 21.15 32.54 21.82
C VAL A 482 19.63 32.63 21.60
N THR A 483 18.97 31.50 21.45
CA THR A 483 17.52 31.41 21.34
C THR A 483 16.96 30.86 22.65
N ILE A 484 16.11 31.63 23.34
CA ILE A 484 15.40 31.19 24.52
C ILE A 484 13.92 31.00 24.16
N ASN A 485 13.37 29.83 24.48
CA ASN A 485 11.97 29.48 24.20
C ASN A 485 11.22 29.19 25.50
N PRO A 486 10.65 30.22 26.14
CA PRO A 486 9.74 30.01 27.26
C PRO A 486 8.44 29.38 26.77
N SER A 487 7.87 28.48 27.54
CA SER A 487 6.57 27.90 27.26
C SER A 487 5.79 27.58 28.55
N TYR A 488 4.51 27.77 28.47
CA TYR A 488 3.52 27.36 29.49
C TYR A 488 2.60 26.31 28.84
N LYS A 489 2.33 25.24 29.58
CA LYS A 489 1.41 24.19 29.17
C LYS A 489 0.43 23.91 30.31
N LEU A 490 -0.86 23.84 29.95
CA LEU A 490 -1.95 23.41 30.82
C LEU A 490 -2.62 22.22 30.17
N SER A 491 -2.71 21.09 30.86
CA SER A 491 -3.48 19.92 30.49
C SER A 491 -4.55 19.67 31.52
N SER A 492 -5.81 19.67 31.14
CA SER A 492 -6.95 19.41 32.03
C SER A 492 -7.74 18.23 31.48
N LEU A 493 -8.10 17.31 32.33
CA LEU A 493 -8.95 16.15 32.06
C LEU A 493 -10.26 16.30 32.81
N TRP A 494 -11.37 16.15 32.12
CA TRP A 494 -12.72 16.22 32.66
C TRP A 494 -13.38 14.86 32.53
N TYR A 495 -14.00 14.40 33.60
CA TYR A 495 -14.65 13.10 33.70
C TYR A 495 -16.03 13.25 34.36
N MET A 496 -16.89 12.26 34.12
CA MET A 496 -18.20 12.16 34.73
C MET A 496 -18.25 11.10 35.84
N GLU A 497 -17.09 10.56 36.20
CA GLU A 497 -16.94 9.56 37.25
C GLU A 497 -15.54 9.59 37.85
N GLN A 498 -15.44 9.20 39.09
CA GLN A 498 -14.17 8.92 39.78
C GLN A 498 -14.33 7.68 40.66
N ILE A 499 -13.21 7.03 41.00
CA ILE A 499 -13.20 5.85 41.86
C ILE A 499 -12.73 6.22 43.23
N ASN A 500 -13.48 5.75 44.24
CA ASN A 500 -13.04 5.74 45.64
C ASN A 500 -12.68 4.31 46.03
N ARG A 501 -11.53 4.15 46.70
CA ARG A 501 -11.05 2.84 47.19
C ARG A 501 -11.05 2.80 48.68
N ASN A 502 -11.73 1.81 49.22
CA ASN A 502 -11.82 1.54 50.65
C ASN A 502 -11.49 0.07 50.93
N TRP A 503 -10.84 -0.20 52.07
CA TRP A 503 -10.63 -1.55 52.53
C TRP A 503 -11.86 -2.01 53.32
N ASP A 504 -12.39 -3.16 52.99
CA ASP A 504 -13.46 -3.82 53.73
C ASP A 504 -12.86 -4.89 54.68
N ASN A 505 -12.96 -4.65 55.98
CA ASN A 505 -12.48 -5.56 56.97
C ASN A 505 -13.32 -6.84 57.06
N SER A 506 -14.58 -6.83 56.61
CA SER A 506 -15.47 -8.02 56.70
C SER A 506 -15.19 -9.01 55.59
N GLU A 507 -14.93 -8.55 54.40
CA GLU A 507 -14.67 -9.41 53.23
C GLU A 507 -13.17 -9.56 52.92
N ASN A 508 -12.28 -8.83 53.63
CA ASN A 508 -10.82 -8.77 53.37
C ASN A 508 -10.46 -8.43 51.93
N GLU A 509 -11.22 -7.51 51.37
CA GLU A 509 -10.98 -7.06 49.98
C GLU A 509 -11.03 -5.55 49.80
N ILE A 510 -10.51 -5.09 48.65
CA ILE A 510 -10.54 -3.67 48.30
C ILE A 510 -11.84 -3.38 47.51
N ILE A 511 -12.72 -2.61 48.09
CA ILE A 511 -13.95 -2.13 47.43
C ILE A 511 -13.60 -0.91 46.55
N ASN A 512 -14.02 -0.94 45.31
CA ASN A 512 -13.91 0.17 44.39
C ASN A 512 -15.29 0.78 44.11
N ASP A 513 -15.60 1.87 44.76
CA ASP A 513 -16.87 2.56 44.56
C ASP A 513 -16.76 3.61 43.45
N THR A 514 -17.69 3.56 42.49
CA THR A 514 -17.77 4.52 41.43
C THR A 514 -18.67 5.69 41.81
N ILE A 515 -18.08 6.85 42.04
CA ILE A 515 -18.80 8.08 42.33
C ILE A 515 -19.08 8.78 41.00
N LYS A 516 -20.37 8.90 40.65
CA LYS A 516 -20.82 9.64 39.46
C LYS A 516 -20.90 11.13 39.73
N GLY A 517 -20.45 11.94 38.80
CA GLY A 517 -20.48 13.41 38.87
C GLY A 517 -19.33 14.02 38.07
N PHE A 518 -19.45 15.32 37.80
CA PHE A 518 -18.37 16.02 37.11
C PHE A 518 -17.14 16.13 38.02
N SER A 519 -16.02 15.69 37.47
CA SER A 519 -14.72 15.73 38.14
C SER A 519 -13.64 16.23 37.18
N GLN A 520 -12.70 17.02 37.72
CA GLN A 520 -11.62 17.61 36.95
C GLN A 520 -10.29 17.35 37.62
N ILE A 521 -9.30 16.97 36.81
CA ILE A 521 -7.90 16.94 37.21
C ILE A 521 -7.06 17.71 36.17
N TYR A 522 -6.09 18.48 36.61
CA TYR A 522 -5.24 19.24 35.71
C TYR A 522 -3.78 19.21 36.14
N SER A 523 -2.91 19.44 35.17
CA SER A 523 -1.47 19.64 35.36
C SER A 523 -1.02 20.86 34.57
N GLN A 524 -0.18 21.66 35.19
CA GLN A 524 0.42 22.83 34.54
C GLN A 524 1.92 22.72 34.60
N SER A 525 2.60 23.26 33.60
CA SER A 525 4.06 23.28 33.55
C SER A 525 4.58 24.54 32.89
N ILE A 526 5.63 25.09 33.47
CA ILE A 526 6.40 26.20 32.91
C ILE A 526 7.73 25.61 32.47
N SER A 527 8.20 25.95 31.28
CA SER A 527 9.51 25.54 30.81
C SER A 527 10.19 26.65 30.01
N ALA A 528 11.49 26.66 30.05
CA ALA A 528 12.32 27.53 29.22
C ALA A 528 13.50 26.74 28.68
N SER A 529 13.73 26.78 27.37
CA SER A 529 14.91 26.18 26.76
C SER A 529 15.82 27.24 26.16
N ALA A 530 17.11 27.14 26.42
CA ALA A 530 18.15 28.00 25.85
C ALA A 530 19.02 27.17 24.90
N THR A 531 19.12 27.62 23.65
CA THR A 531 19.88 26.92 22.60
C THR A 531 20.79 27.90 21.86
N THR A 532 22.03 27.49 21.61
CA THR A 532 22.96 28.24 20.77
C THR A 532 23.71 27.29 19.81
N LYS A 533 24.41 27.85 18.84
CA LYS A 533 25.26 27.09 17.91
C LYS A 533 26.68 27.63 17.96
N ILE A 534 27.62 26.75 18.25
CA ILE A 534 29.04 27.04 18.28
C ILE A 534 29.66 26.32 17.05
N TYR A 535 30.48 27.05 16.33
CA TYR A 535 31.15 26.54 15.14
C TYR A 535 32.63 26.46 15.35
N GLY A 536 33.23 25.30 15.16
CA GLY A 536 34.65 25.05 15.05
C GLY A 536 35.02 24.76 13.59
N PHE A 537 36.14 25.33 13.14
CA PHE A 537 36.66 25.08 11.82
C PHE A 537 38.06 24.49 11.94
N TYR A 538 38.28 23.32 11.36
CA TYR A 538 39.55 22.62 11.42
C TYR A 538 40.04 22.36 10.00
N SER A 539 41.31 22.56 9.73
CA SER A 539 41.96 22.20 8.48
C SER A 539 42.67 20.87 8.66
N PHE A 540 42.51 19.96 7.74
CA PHE A 540 43.24 18.71 7.76
C PHE A 540 44.70 18.94 7.41
N ALA A 541 45.59 18.23 8.07
CA ALA A 541 47.03 18.20 7.71
C ALA A 541 47.18 17.76 6.24
N LYS A 542 48.08 18.41 5.50
CA LYS A 542 48.28 18.20 4.05
C LYS A 542 48.49 16.73 3.66
N PHE A 543 49.10 15.92 4.52
CA PHE A 543 49.37 14.51 4.26
C PHE A 543 48.06 13.63 4.26
N LEU A 544 47.00 14.07 4.98
CA LEU A 544 45.70 13.38 5.00
C LEU A 544 44.73 13.91 3.95
N SER A 545 44.91 15.15 3.49
CA SER A 545 44.01 15.78 2.53
C SER A 545 44.42 15.56 1.07
N GLY A 546 45.65 15.10 0.82
CA GLY A 546 46.19 14.94 -0.53
C GLY A 546 46.16 16.25 -1.33
N LYS A 547 45.88 16.19 -2.63
CA LYS A 547 45.77 17.36 -3.53
C LYS A 547 44.55 18.26 -3.27
N HIS A 548 43.66 17.90 -2.30
CA HIS A 548 42.42 18.64 -2.07
C HIS A 548 42.47 19.46 -0.79
N GLU A 549 42.12 20.74 -0.87
CA GLU A 549 41.87 21.56 0.32
C GLU A 549 40.59 21.03 1.01
N THR A 550 40.79 20.47 2.22
CA THR A 550 39.74 19.86 2.99
C THR A 550 39.58 20.57 4.34
N LYS A 551 38.40 21.08 4.62
CA LYS A 551 38.04 21.74 5.88
C LYS A 551 36.93 20.98 6.56
N ILE A 552 36.98 20.85 7.88
CA ILE A 552 35.92 20.30 8.72
C ILE A 552 35.24 21.45 9.45
N ARG A 553 33.89 21.46 9.35
CA ARG A 553 33.05 22.29 10.21
C ARG A 553 32.47 21.42 11.30
N HIS A 554 32.85 21.65 12.54
CA HIS A 554 32.19 21.09 13.71
C HIS A 554 31.11 22.06 14.20
N THR A 555 29.91 21.61 14.29
CA THR A 555 28.80 22.37 14.86
C THR A 555 28.38 21.74 16.17
N ILE A 556 28.54 22.47 17.25
CA ILE A 556 28.09 22.07 18.59
C ILE A 556 26.83 22.87 18.92
N THR A 557 25.77 22.20 19.29
CA THR A 557 24.52 22.83 19.67
C THR A 557 24.18 22.43 21.11
N PRO A 558 24.66 23.19 22.11
CA PRO A 558 24.22 23.00 23.46
C PRO A 558 22.76 23.47 23.62
N ASN A 559 22.01 22.73 24.38
CA ASN A 559 20.64 23.07 24.78
C ASN A 559 20.48 22.79 26.27
N ILE A 560 20.03 23.77 27.01
CA ILE A 560 19.65 23.65 28.41
C ILE A 560 18.15 23.91 28.48
N ASN A 561 17.42 23.02 29.13
CA ASN A 561 15.96 23.13 29.30
C ASN A 561 15.63 23.06 30.80
N PHE A 562 15.06 24.10 31.33
CA PHE A 562 14.44 24.08 32.64
C PHE A 562 12.95 23.84 32.52
N SER A 563 12.40 22.96 33.33
CA SER A 563 10.94 22.74 33.42
C SER A 563 10.53 22.56 34.87
N TYR A 564 9.48 23.28 35.25
CA TYR A 564 8.85 23.17 36.57
C TYR A 564 7.38 22.82 36.41
N ARG A 565 6.92 21.89 37.21
CA ARG A 565 5.53 21.47 37.34
C ARG A 565 5.20 21.39 38.81
N PRO A 566 4.29 22.25 39.32
CA PRO A 566 3.82 22.18 40.69
C PRO A 566 2.94 20.95 40.93
N ASN A 567 2.86 20.52 42.18
CA ASN A 567 1.87 19.54 42.61
C ASN A 567 0.48 20.18 42.55
N THR A 568 -0.40 19.64 41.71
CA THR A 568 -1.75 20.18 41.54
C THR A 568 -2.83 19.32 42.17
N HIS A 569 -2.59 18.00 42.27
CA HIS A 569 -3.52 17.03 42.84
C HIS A 569 -2.75 15.93 43.52
N PRO A 570 -2.66 15.92 44.87
CA PRO A 570 -2.01 14.84 45.62
C PRO A 570 -2.75 13.52 45.38
N TRP A 571 -1.98 12.43 45.34
CA TRP A 571 -2.53 11.10 45.32
C TRP A 571 -3.27 10.81 46.62
N GLN A 572 -4.42 10.13 46.55
CA GLN A 572 -5.14 9.66 47.70
C GLN A 572 -4.50 8.35 48.21
N THR A 573 -4.64 8.05 49.48
CA THR A 573 -4.16 6.81 50.11
C THR A 573 -5.36 6.02 50.60
N TYR A 574 -5.24 4.70 50.52
CA TYR A 574 -6.21 3.76 51.05
C TYR A 574 -5.46 2.60 51.73
N GLN A 575 -6.10 1.92 52.69
CA GLN A 575 -5.60 0.73 53.31
C GLN A 575 -5.64 -0.41 52.25
N SER A 576 -4.54 -1.13 52.06
CA SER A 576 -4.39 -2.15 50.99
C SER A 576 -4.47 -3.59 51.49
N ASP A 577 -4.39 -3.83 52.79
CA ASP A 577 -4.45 -5.12 53.40
C ASP A 577 -4.93 -5.08 54.86
N SER A 578 -5.14 -6.27 55.46
CA SER A 578 -5.58 -6.42 56.85
C SER A 578 -4.53 -5.96 57.88
N LEU A 579 -3.27 -5.76 57.49
CA LEU A 579 -2.19 -5.29 58.37
C LEU A 579 -2.10 -3.78 58.46
N GLY A 580 -3.02 -3.05 57.81
CA GLY A 580 -3.05 -1.58 57.84
C GLY A 580 -2.04 -0.94 56.87
N ASN A 581 -1.40 -1.70 55.98
CA ASN A 581 -0.53 -1.09 54.95
C ASN A 581 -1.34 -0.16 54.03
N THR A 582 -0.78 0.98 53.70
CA THR A 582 -1.43 1.95 52.79
C THR A 582 -0.79 2.00 51.44
N GLN A 583 -1.61 2.13 50.41
CA GLN A 583 -1.17 2.40 49.04
C GLN A 583 -1.76 3.67 48.48
N SER A 584 -0.98 4.37 47.66
CA SER A 584 -1.44 5.61 46.99
C SER A 584 -2.07 5.28 45.63
N TYR A 585 -3.19 5.93 45.34
CA TYR A 585 -3.87 5.81 44.03
C TYR A 585 -4.38 7.16 43.55
N SER A 586 -4.64 7.26 42.25
CA SER A 586 -5.40 8.38 41.68
C SER A 586 -6.84 7.93 41.44
N PRO A 587 -7.86 8.70 41.91
CA PRO A 587 -9.27 8.41 41.62
C PRO A 587 -9.62 8.30 40.15
N PHE A 588 -8.74 8.78 39.27
CA PHE A 588 -8.94 8.83 37.84
C PHE A 588 -8.16 7.76 37.05
N SER A 589 -7.45 6.85 37.74
CA SER A 589 -6.56 5.86 37.12
C SER A 589 -7.26 4.96 36.08
N ASN A 590 -8.54 4.63 36.32
CA ASN A 590 -9.34 3.75 35.47
C ASN A 590 -10.11 4.49 34.37
N ASN A 591 -10.04 5.82 34.32
CA ASN A 591 -10.75 6.63 33.34
C ASN A 591 -10.03 6.57 31.96
N ILE A 592 -10.73 6.99 30.90
CA ILE A 592 -10.29 6.84 29.52
C ILE A 592 -8.93 7.52 29.17
N TYR A 593 -8.61 8.63 29.85
CA TYR A 593 -7.31 9.30 29.71
C TYR A 593 -6.38 9.04 30.91
N GLY A 594 -6.84 8.22 31.87
CA GLY A 594 -6.13 7.98 33.11
C GLY A 594 -5.97 9.24 33.95
N THR A 595 -4.83 9.39 34.62
CA THR A 595 -4.48 10.58 35.39
C THR A 595 -3.49 11.47 34.63
N VAL A 596 -3.44 12.76 35.00
CA VAL A 596 -2.32 13.62 34.59
C VAL A 596 -1.17 13.42 35.57
N ASN A 597 0.07 13.62 35.07
CA ASN A 597 1.19 13.68 35.99
C ASN A 597 1.12 15.02 36.79
N SER A 598 0.59 14.93 37.99
CA SER A 598 0.30 16.11 38.86
C SER A 598 1.31 16.27 39.99
N SER A 599 2.24 15.30 40.19
CA SER A 599 3.29 15.42 41.20
C SER A 599 4.28 16.53 40.86
N GLU A 600 4.84 17.17 41.90
CA GLU A 600 5.87 18.17 41.72
C GLU A 600 7.08 17.63 40.93
N SER A 601 7.62 18.45 40.03
CA SER A 601 8.82 18.11 39.30
C SER A 601 9.51 19.40 38.86
N GLY A 602 10.75 19.57 39.29
CA GLY A 602 11.66 20.64 38.86
C GLY A 602 12.85 19.99 38.15
N ARG A 603 13.01 20.22 36.85
CA ARG A 603 14.05 19.51 36.08
C ARG A 603 14.87 20.47 35.24
N ILE A 604 16.19 20.27 35.27
CA ILE A 604 17.13 20.86 34.33
C ILE A 604 17.61 19.77 33.36
N GLY A 605 17.27 19.89 32.08
CA GLY A 605 17.73 18.99 31.05
C GLY A 605 18.93 19.57 30.31
N PHE A 606 19.91 18.71 29.99
CA PHE A 606 21.10 19.07 29.24
C PHE A 606 21.14 18.23 27.96
N SER A 607 21.35 18.89 26.83
CA SER A 607 21.54 18.22 25.56
C SER A 607 22.68 18.88 24.80
N LEU A 608 23.64 18.08 24.35
CA LEU A 608 24.75 18.52 23.54
C LEU A 608 24.71 17.76 22.20
N ILE A 609 24.35 18.49 21.15
CA ILE A 609 24.26 17.91 19.81
C ILE A 609 25.49 18.31 19.01
N ASN A 610 26.20 17.33 18.48
CA ASN A 610 27.42 17.52 17.67
C ASN A 610 27.16 17.06 16.24
N SER A 611 27.60 17.81 15.26
CA SER A 611 27.66 17.41 13.86
C SER A 611 28.97 17.81 13.20
N LEU A 612 29.52 16.94 12.34
CA LEU A 612 30.74 17.15 11.60
C LEU A 612 30.45 17.12 10.10
N GLU A 613 30.75 18.21 9.43
CA GLU A 613 30.60 18.37 7.98
C GLU A 613 31.98 18.60 7.34
N LEU A 614 32.30 17.76 6.35
CA LEU A 614 33.48 17.87 5.53
C LEU A 614 33.18 18.73 4.32
N LYS A 615 34.00 19.73 4.07
CA LYS A 615 33.99 20.61 2.90
C LYS A 615 35.29 20.38 2.12
N ARG A 616 35.14 19.86 0.87
CA ARG A 616 36.28 19.53 0.00
C ARG A 616 36.15 20.30 -1.30
N LYS A 617 37.21 20.85 -1.82
CA LYS A 617 37.22 21.58 -3.08
C LYS A 617 36.82 20.66 -4.24
N ASN A 618 35.91 21.09 -5.05
CA ASN A 618 35.42 20.34 -6.22
C ASN A 618 36.28 20.63 -7.44
N LEU A 619 37.27 19.77 -7.69
CA LEU A 619 38.18 19.93 -8.85
C LEU A 619 37.51 19.59 -10.20
N LYS A 620 36.33 19.04 -10.20
CA LYS A 620 35.57 18.70 -11.41
C LYS A 620 34.67 19.82 -11.90
N ASP A 621 34.45 20.84 -11.07
CA ASP A 621 33.59 21.97 -11.44
C ASP A 621 34.45 23.10 -12.00
N THR A 622 34.51 23.18 -13.32
CA THR A 622 35.18 24.26 -14.06
C THR A 622 34.33 25.51 -14.14
N THR A 623 33.05 25.46 -13.77
CA THR A 623 32.10 26.58 -13.92
C THR A 623 31.88 27.38 -12.63
N ASN A 624 32.50 27.00 -11.52
CA ASN A 624 32.34 27.57 -10.17
C ASN A 624 30.89 27.63 -9.65
N LYS A 625 30.00 26.83 -10.21
CA LYS A 625 28.60 26.70 -9.70
C LYS A 625 28.55 25.96 -8.36
N GLU A 626 29.36 24.93 -8.19
CA GLU A 626 29.49 24.17 -6.94
C GLU A 626 30.96 23.99 -6.57
N PRO A 627 31.67 25.04 -6.13
CA PRO A 627 33.13 25.01 -5.91
C PRO A 627 33.55 24.06 -4.79
N PHE A 628 32.60 23.63 -3.94
CA PHE A 628 32.88 22.74 -2.83
C PHE A 628 31.86 21.61 -2.71
N LEU A 629 32.35 20.40 -2.61
CA LEU A 629 31.55 19.24 -2.23
C LEU A 629 31.42 19.19 -0.71
N LYS A 630 30.19 19.09 -0.23
CA LYS A 630 29.89 18.95 1.20
C LYS A 630 29.46 17.52 1.48
N SER A 631 30.03 16.91 2.52
CA SER A 631 29.58 15.60 3.02
C SER A 631 29.56 15.61 4.55
N LYS A 632 28.53 15.02 5.14
CA LYS A 632 28.47 14.88 6.59
C LYS A 632 29.23 13.64 7.01
N ILE A 633 30.25 13.77 7.85
CA ILE A 633 30.98 12.66 8.47
C ILE A 633 30.18 12.16 9.67
N LEU A 634 29.61 13.10 10.44
CA LEU A 634 28.76 12.82 11.58
C LEU A 634 27.52 13.71 11.48
N GLU A 635 26.35 13.08 11.18
CA GLU A 635 25.12 13.84 11.03
C GLU A 635 24.60 14.35 12.38
N ASN A 636 24.67 13.50 13.39
CA ASN A 636 24.21 13.80 14.74
C ASN A 636 24.92 12.89 15.74
N LEU A 637 25.50 13.48 16.78
CA LEU A 637 25.90 12.81 18.02
C LEU A 637 25.33 13.64 19.16
N SER A 638 24.33 13.13 19.84
CA SER A 638 23.70 13.80 20.97
C SER A 638 24.03 13.10 22.28
N LEU A 639 24.41 13.90 23.27
CA LEU A 639 24.57 13.52 24.67
C LEU A 639 23.44 14.19 25.43
N ASN A 640 22.63 13.43 26.13
CA ASN A 640 21.45 13.95 26.84
C ASN A 640 21.43 13.40 28.26
N SER A 641 21.18 14.28 29.22
CA SER A 641 20.91 13.93 30.61
C SER A 641 20.02 15.01 31.25
N GLY A 642 19.65 14.83 32.49
CA GLY A 642 18.87 15.79 33.22
C GLY A 642 19.08 15.65 34.72
N TYR A 643 18.82 16.71 35.44
CA TYR A 643 18.89 16.76 36.89
C TYR A 643 17.52 17.16 37.43
N ASP A 644 16.98 16.34 38.32
CA ASP A 644 15.68 16.55 38.96
C ASP A 644 15.90 17.19 40.33
N LEU A 645 15.46 18.44 40.46
CA LEU A 645 15.62 19.28 41.67
C LEU A 645 14.67 18.91 42.80
N THR A 646 13.60 18.15 42.50
CA THR A 646 12.56 17.77 43.43
C THR A 646 12.74 16.41 44.09
N LYS A 647 13.75 15.67 43.64
CA LYS A 647 14.10 14.37 44.22
C LYS A 647 15.16 14.51 45.30
N ASP A 648 14.97 13.78 46.37
CA ASP A 648 15.94 13.70 47.47
C ASP A 648 17.15 12.81 47.12
N SER A 649 16.94 11.87 46.23
CA SER A 649 17.97 10.90 45.80
C SER A 649 17.87 10.59 44.32
N PHE A 650 18.97 10.15 43.73
CA PHE A 650 19.05 9.79 42.28
C PHE A 650 18.62 10.94 41.37
N GLN A 651 19.02 12.16 41.71
CA GLN A 651 18.66 13.40 41.01
C GLN A 651 19.15 13.45 39.56
N LEU A 652 20.34 12.92 39.28
CA LEU A 652 20.90 12.88 37.92
C LEU A 652 20.32 11.68 37.13
N ASP A 653 19.75 11.98 35.99
CA ASP A 653 19.24 10.96 35.09
C ASP A 653 20.38 10.20 34.38
N ASN A 654 20.07 9.05 33.85
CA ASN A 654 20.98 8.29 33.00
C ASN A 654 21.42 9.11 31.78
N ILE A 655 22.70 9.03 31.46
CA ILE A 655 23.30 9.68 30.30
C ILE A 655 22.95 8.87 29.06
N ARG A 656 22.29 9.51 28.12
CA ARG A 656 21.93 8.90 26.83
C ARG A 656 22.80 9.45 25.72
N ILE A 657 23.43 8.55 25.00
CA ILE A 657 24.28 8.84 23.83
C ILE A 657 23.52 8.32 22.61
N ILE A 658 23.26 9.18 21.62
CA ILE A 658 22.59 8.78 20.38
C ILE A 658 23.37 9.33 19.21
N GLY A 659 23.81 8.46 18.33
CA GLY A 659 24.56 8.84 17.15
C GLY A 659 23.96 8.30 15.86
N ARG A 660 24.07 9.09 14.81
CA ARG A 660 23.69 8.73 13.45
C ARG A 660 24.62 9.36 12.45
N THR A 661 25.04 8.56 11.47
CA THR A 661 25.77 9.08 10.32
C THR A 661 25.55 8.21 9.08
N THR A 662 25.78 8.81 7.92
CA THR A 662 25.76 8.11 6.63
C THR A 662 27.14 8.25 6.00
N LEU A 663 27.92 7.18 6.06
CA LEU A 663 29.26 7.14 5.48
C LEU A 663 29.17 6.85 3.97
N TRP A 664 30.01 7.57 3.18
CA TRP A 664 30.11 7.43 1.72
C TRP A 664 28.77 7.49 0.97
N LYS A 665 27.75 8.14 1.57
CA LYS A 665 26.35 8.20 1.04
C LYS A 665 25.65 6.85 0.88
N LYS A 666 26.22 5.77 1.44
CA LYS A 666 25.73 4.39 1.25
C LYS A 666 25.57 3.63 2.55
N VAL A 667 26.41 3.84 3.54
CA VAL A 667 26.44 3.08 4.79
C VAL A 667 25.83 3.91 5.91
N ASN A 668 24.65 3.51 6.38
CA ASN A 668 23.95 4.14 7.49
C ASN A 668 24.40 3.49 8.80
N LEU A 669 24.97 4.29 9.70
CA LEU A 669 25.33 3.87 11.05
C LEU A 669 24.41 4.55 12.04
N ARG A 670 23.92 3.79 13.00
CA ARG A 670 23.17 4.29 14.15
C ARG A 670 23.69 3.60 15.39
N PHE A 671 23.90 4.36 16.42
CA PHE A 671 24.25 3.82 17.74
C PHE A 671 23.54 4.61 18.82
N ALA A 672 23.16 3.94 19.88
CA ALA A 672 22.62 4.56 21.08
C ALA A 672 23.14 3.78 22.28
N GLY A 673 23.38 4.50 23.38
CA GLY A 673 23.83 3.94 24.64
C GLY A 673 23.16 4.67 25.80
N GLN A 674 23.00 3.95 26.89
CA GLN A 674 22.52 4.49 28.16
C GLN A 674 23.47 4.10 29.27
N ILE A 675 23.99 5.10 29.98
CA ILE A 675 24.95 4.98 31.09
C ILE A 675 24.24 5.43 32.34
N ASP A 676 24.27 4.63 33.39
CA ASP A 676 23.82 5.00 34.72
C ASP A 676 24.97 5.64 35.48
N PRO A 677 24.85 6.88 35.93
CA PRO A 677 25.93 7.57 36.60
C PRO A 677 26.17 7.12 38.07
N TYR A 678 25.30 6.29 38.61
CA TYR A 678 25.33 5.86 40.01
C TYR A 678 26.02 4.50 40.20
N GLN A 679 26.50 4.29 41.43
CA GLN A 679 27.12 3.04 41.87
C GLN A 679 26.08 1.96 42.15
N TYR A 680 26.54 0.73 42.12
CA TYR A 680 25.78 -0.45 42.50
C TYR A 680 26.54 -1.18 43.58
N GLU A 681 25.85 -1.51 44.70
CA GLU A 681 26.36 -2.35 45.78
C GLU A 681 25.36 -3.46 46.05
N ASN A 682 25.81 -4.69 46.10
CA ASN A 682 24.98 -5.89 46.29
C ASN A 682 23.77 -5.94 45.33
N GLY A 683 24.00 -5.45 44.08
CA GLY A 683 22.96 -5.38 43.05
C GLY A 683 21.92 -4.26 43.24
N GLN A 684 22.01 -3.46 44.29
CA GLN A 684 21.17 -2.30 44.52
C GLN A 684 21.86 -1.02 44.09
N ARG A 685 21.11 -0.13 43.49
CA ARG A 685 21.58 1.20 43.07
C ARG A 685 21.66 2.08 44.28
N ILE A 686 22.85 2.65 44.56
CA ILE A 686 23.07 3.57 45.66
C ILE A 686 23.23 5.02 45.16
N ASN A 687 22.85 5.99 46.05
CA ASN A 687 22.88 7.43 45.71
C ASN A 687 24.28 8.02 45.79
N GLN A 688 25.25 7.37 45.14
CA GLN A 688 26.64 7.83 45.00
C GLN A 688 27.04 7.76 43.54
N TYR A 689 27.76 8.78 43.05
CA TYR A 689 28.22 8.80 41.67
C TYR A 689 29.37 7.80 41.44
N GLN A 690 29.34 7.09 40.35
CA GLN A 690 30.39 6.16 39.95
C GLN A 690 31.74 6.88 39.74
N PHE A 691 31.68 8.13 39.32
CA PHE A 691 32.86 8.99 39.09
C PHE A 691 33.69 9.16 40.37
N SER A 692 33.08 9.25 41.54
CA SER A 692 33.79 9.38 42.81
C SER A 692 34.62 8.14 43.20
N LYS A 693 34.19 6.94 42.78
CA LYS A 693 34.86 5.70 43.12
C LYS A 693 36.05 5.37 42.20
N ASN A 694 35.89 5.51 40.91
CA ASN A 694 36.87 5.06 39.92
C ASN A 694 37.03 5.97 38.71
N LYS A 695 36.58 7.22 38.81
CA LYS A 695 36.61 8.22 37.75
C LYS A 695 35.87 7.80 36.46
N SER A 696 35.05 6.75 36.51
CA SER A 696 34.20 6.31 35.40
C SER A 696 32.94 7.15 35.31
N VAL A 697 32.49 7.44 34.09
CA VAL A 697 31.24 8.20 33.84
C VAL A 697 29.98 7.49 34.36
N GLY A 698 30.03 6.14 34.51
CA GLY A 698 28.94 5.33 35.01
C GLY A 698 28.96 3.91 34.45
N THR A 699 27.94 3.17 34.78
CA THR A 699 27.71 1.79 34.34
C THR A 699 26.90 1.75 33.06
N LEU A 700 27.40 1.08 32.00
CA LEU A 700 26.67 0.92 30.75
C LEU A 700 25.47 -0.05 30.98
N LYS A 701 24.25 0.45 30.85
CA LYS A 701 22.99 -0.32 30.99
C LYS A 701 22.52 -0.93 29.69
N SER A 702 22.67 -0.20 28.61
CA SER A 702 22.31 -0.68 27.28
C SER A 702 23.13 0.03 26.20
N ALA A 703 23.41 -0.70 25.14
CA ALA A 703 23.97 -0.15 23.92
C ALA A 703 23.37 -0.86 22.72
N ASN A 704 23.01 -0.11 21.71
CA ASN A 704 22.63 -0.70 20.43
C ASN A 704 23.47 -0.06 19.30
N PHE A 705 23.79 -0.90 18.35
CA PHE A 705 24.51 -0.51 17.15
C PHE A 705 23.81 -1.12 15.95
N ALA A 706 23.52 -0.32 14.94
CA ALA A 706 22.91 -0.78 13.70
C ALA A 706 23.68 -0.20 12.50
N LEU A 707 24.04 -1.09 11.60
CA LEU A 707 24.68 -0.77 10.32
C LEU A 707 23.77 -1.25 9.20
N GLY A 708 23.40 -0.36 8.29
CA GLY A 708 22.61 -0.70 7.11
C GLY A 708 23.27 -0.16 5.85
N THR A 709 23.38 -0.98 4.83
CA THR A 709 23.87 -0.55 3.52
C THR A 709 23.08 -1.20 2.39
N SER A 710 22.99 -0.48 1.28
CA SER A 710 22.42 -1.02 0.04
C SER A 710 23.36 -0.69 -1.12
N LEU A 711 23.90 -1.72 -1.69
CA LEU A 711 24.77 -1.68 -2.84
C LEU A 711 23.96 -2.05 -4.08
N LYS A 712 24.14 -1.30 -5.15
CA LYS A 712 23.46 -1.53 -6.44
C LYS A 712 24.49 -1.49 -7.55
N SER A 713 24.29 -2.29 -8.57
CA SER A 713 25.01 -2.17 -9.82
C SER A 713 24.86 -0.75 -10.40
N PRO A 714 25.89 -0.20 -11.05
CA PRO A 714 25.80 1.07 -11.75
C PRO A 714 24.62 1.05 -12.74
N LYS A 715 23.72 2.02 -12.64
CA LYS A 715 22.66 2.18 -13.65
C LYS A 715 23.30 2.61 -14.96
N ASN A 716 23.15 1.81 -16.01
CA ASN A 716 23.20 2.34 -17.35
C ASN A 716 22.00 3.29 -17.51
N ASN A 717 22.28 4.51 -17.93
CA ASN A 717 21.44 5.72 -18.02
C ASN A 717 19.92 5.48 -18.05
N LYS A 718 19.21 6.34 -17.31
CA LYS A 718 17.76 6.54 -17.30
C LYS A 718 17.12 6.16 -18.65
N LYS A 719 16.65 4.94 -18.78
CA LYS A 719 15.65 4.62 -19.79
C LYS A 719 14.30 4.74 -19.06
N GLU A 720 13.53 5.75 -19.44
CA GLU A 720 12.08 5.64 -19.31
C GLU A 720 11.71 4.30 -19.92
N TYR A 721 10.94 3.51 -19.19
CA TYR A 721 10.41 2.28 -19.76
C TYR A 721 9.50 2.69 -20.91
N LYS A 722 9.98 2.46 -22.13
CA LYS A 722 9.24 2.66 -23.36
C LYS A 722 8.96 1.29 -23.91
N SER A 723 7.70 0.96 -24.08
CA SER A 723 7.28 -0.26 -24.75
C SER A 723 6.18 0.12 -25.72
N ASP A 724 6.34 -0.29 -26.96
CA ASP A 724 5.32 -0.13 -27.99
C ASP A 724 4.12 -1.09 -27.75
N LYS A 725 4.27 -2.03 -26.81
CA LYS A 725 3.27 -3.06 -26.46
C LYS A 725 2.45 -2.70 -25.20
N ALA A 726 2.85 -1.71 -24.43
CA ALA A 726 2.16 -1.27 -23.21
C ALA A 726 1.37 0.01 -23.43
N SER A 727 0.19 0.14 -22.80
CA SER A 727 -0.58 1.38 -22.86
C SER A 727 0.17 2.53 -22.15
N LYS A 728 -0.16 3.78 -22.49
CA LYS A 728 0.44 4.96 -21.85
C LYS A 728 0.19 4.98 -20.34
N GLU A 729 -1.00 4.56 -19.91
CA GLU A 729 -1.37 4.49 -18.49
C GLU A 729 -0.56 3.43 -17.75
N GLU A 730 -0.26 2.29 -18.38
CA GLU A 730 0.59 1.25 -17.78
C GLU A 730 2.05 1.69 -17.69
N LEU A 731 2.56 2.34 -18.72
CA LEU A 731 3.91 2.89 -18.69
C LEU A 731 4.03 3.97 -17.60
N GLU A 732 3.00 4.77 -17.40
CA GLU A 732 2.95 5.77 -16.33
C GLU A 732 2.90 5.12 -14.95
N ILE A 733 2.15 4.03 -14.76
CA ILE A 733 2.11 3.24 -13.52
C ILE A 733 3.45 2.55 -13.27
N ILE A 734 4.07 1.95 -14.29
CA ILE A 734 5.38 1.30 -14.19
C ILE A 734 6.47 2.33 -13.87
N ASN A 735 6.46 3.47 -14.54
CA ASN A 735 7.45 4.54 -14.33
C ASN A 735 7.26 5.28 -13.01
N SER A 736 6.03 5.35 -12.49
CA SER A 736 5.73 5.96 -11.18
C SER A 736 5.96 5.01 -10.00
N ASN A 737 5.88 3.68 -10.22
CA ASN A 737 6.07 2.66 -9.19
C ASN A 737 7.07 1.58 -9.62
N PRO A 738 8.32 1.93 -9.94
CA PRO A 738 9.29 0.98 -10.48
C PRO A 738 9.64 -0.15 -9.50
N ASP A 739 9.40 0.04 -8.21
CA ASP A 739 9.69 -0.95 -7.15
C ASP A 739 8.64 -2.09 -7.08
N MET A 740 7.49 -1.91 -7.71
CA MET A 740 6.43 -2.93 -7.78
C MET A 740 6.60 -3.92 -8.93
N TYR A 741 7.50 -3.64 -9.87
CA TYR A 741 7.72 -4.45 -11.06
C TYR A 741 9.10 -5.09 -11.04
N ILE A 742 9.22 -6.29 -11.63
CA ILE A 742 10.50 -6.98 -11.75
C ILE A 742 11.31 -6.32 -12.86
N ASP A 743 12.39 -5.61 -12.49
CA ASP A 743 13.32 -5.02 -13.45
C ASP A 743 14.47 -5.99 -13.78
N PHE A 744 14.38 -6.65 -14.92
CA PHE A 744 15.43 -7.57 -15.41
C PHE A 744 16.69 -6.85 -15.89
N ASN A 745 16.68 -5.51 -16.01
CA ASN A 745 17.84 -4.75 -16.49
C ASN A 745 18.78 -4.34 -15.35
N ILE A 746 18.42 -4.55 -14.07
CA ILE A 746 19.29 -4.28 -12.93
C ILE A 746 20.05 -5.57 -12.60
N PRO A 747 21.37 -5.64 -12.89
CA PRO A 747 22.13 -6.89 -12.71
C PRO A 747 22.13 -7.38 -11.28
N TRP A 748 22.26 -6.49 -10.26
CA TRP A 748 22.16 -6.89 -8.85
C TRP A 748 21.90 -5.74 -7.90
N THR A 749 21.28 -6.07 -6.78
CA THR A 749 21.21 -5.24 -5.56
C THR A 749 21.51 -6.11 -4.35
N ILE A 750 22.23 -5.57 -3.37
CA ILE A 750 22.50 -6.25 -2.10
C ILE A 750 22.29 -5.26 -0.97
N GLY A 751 21.42 -5.60 -0.03
CA GLY A 751 21.21 -4.89 1.21
C GLY A 751 21.73 -5.73 2.37
N ILE A 752 22.45 -5.08 3.27
CA ILE A 752 23.00 -5.70 4.48
C ILE A 752 22.55 -4.84 5.65
N ASP A 753 21.89 -5.45 6.62
CA ASP A 753 21.44 -4.83 7.86
C ASP A 753 22.04 -5.64 9.03
N TYR A 754 22.93 -5.05 9.78
CA TYR A 754 23.56 -5.68 10.94
C TYR A 754 23.20 -4.95 12.21
N LYS A 755 22.82 -5.69 13.26
CA LYS A 755 22.44 -5.15 14.56
C LYS A 755 23.17 -5.86 15.68
N ILE A 756 23.59 -5.08 16.67
CA ILE A 756 24.03 -5.56 17.98
C ILE A 756 23.25 -4.81 19.03
N ASP A 757 22.63 -5.51 19.94
CA ASP A 757 21.95 -4.96 21.12
C ASP A 757 22.57 -5.56 22.37
N TYR A 758 23.11 -4.70 23.22
CA TYR A 758 23.63 -5.03 24.54
C TYR A 758 22.68 -4.53 25.62
N ARG A 759 22.34 -5.35 26.57
CA ARG A 759 21.53 -4.99 27.73
C ARG A 759 22.11 -5.64 29.00
N ARG A 760 22.29 -4.83 30.03
CA ARG A 760 22.73 -5.28 31.36
C ARG A 760 21.59 -5.07 32.35
N THR A 761 21.26 -6.10 33.09
CA THR A 761 20.28 -6.09 34.19
C THR A 761 21.04 -6.38 35.48
N ILE A 762 20.97 -5.45 36.40
CA ILE A 762 21.61 -5.57 37.73
C ILE A 762 20.47 -5.56 38.76
N SER A 763 20.39 -6.61 39.55
CA SER A 763 19.47 -6.75 40.69
C SER A 763 20.21 -7.43 41.88
N ALA A 764 19.62 -7.40 43.06
CA ALA A 764 20.22 -7.99 44.27
C ALA A 764 20.63 -9.49 44.10
N THR A 765 19.90 -10.22 43.23
CA THR A 765 20.14 -11.64 42.98
C THR A 765 20.87 -11.92 41.67
N MET A 766 21.05 -10.93 40.78
CA MET A 766 21.53 -11.20 39.43
C MET A 766 22.25 -9.97 38.82
N ASP A 767 23.45 -10.14 38.32
CA ASP A 767 24.12 -9.19 37.44
C ASP A 767 24.44 -9.90 36.12
N THR A 768 23.59 -9.73 35.15
CA THR A 768 23.72 -10.39 33.86
C THR A 768 23.71 -9.41 32.71
N SER A 769 24.46 -9.73 31.66
CA SER A 769 24.46 -9.02 30.41
C SER A 769 24.01 -9.94 29.27
N PHE A 770 23.15 -9.40 28.44
CA PHE A 770 22.65 -10.06 27.25
C PHE A 770 23.14 -9.32 26.01
N ILE A 771 23.66 -10.06 25.06
CA ILE A 771 24.06 -9.53 23.76
C ILE A 771 23.24 -10.28 22.72
N THR A 772 22.48 -9.57 21.92
CA THR A 772 21.82 -10.13 20.74
C THR A 772 22.46 -9.56 19.48
N GLN A 773 22.74 -10.43 18.52
CA GLN A 773 23.37 -10.08 17.27
C GLN A 773 22.60 -10.70 16.12
N SER A 774 22.33 -9.91 15.10
CA SER A 774 21.66 -10.40 13.90
C SER A 774 22.19 -9.73 12.65
N ILE A 775 22.20 -10.48 11.54
CA ILE A 775 22.49 -9.95 10.22
C ILE A 775 21.33 -10.29 9.29
N GLY A 776 20.77 -9.26 8.65
CA GLY A 776 19.81 -9.38 7.58
C GLY A 776 20.48 -9.18 6.24
N LEU A 777 20.26 -10.11 5.33
CA LEU A 777 20.73 -10.04 3.95
C LEU A 777 19.52 -10.06 3.04
N ARG A 778 19.45 -9.10 2.11
CA ARG A 778 18.43 -9.05 1.07
C ARG A 778 19.05 -8.63 -0.25
N GLY A 779 18.56 -9.15 -1.33
CA GLY A 779 19.11 -8.76 -2.62
C GLY A 779 18.39 -9.39 -3.79
N ASP A 780 18.73 -8.85 -4.95
CA ASP A 780 18.30 -9.30 -6.25
C ASP A 780 19.52 -9.52 -7.12
N VAL A 781 19.53 -10.61 -7.84
CA VAL A 781 20.59 -10.94 -8.82
C VAL A 781 19.94 -11.37 -10.12
N SER A 782 20.27 -10.68 -11.21
CA SER A 782 19.90 -11.10 -12.56
C SER A 782 20.98 -12.02 -13.11
N ILE A 783 20.75 -13.35 -13.00
CA ILE A 783 21.73 -14.36 -13.46
C ILE A 783 21.92 -14.26 -14.98
N THR A 784 20.81 -14.03 -15.70
CA THR A 784 20.78 -13.75 -17.13
C THR A 784 19.74 -12.66 -17.41
N LYS A 785 19.60 -12.22 -18.66
CA LYS A 785 18.54 -11.28 -19.07
C LYS A 785 17.12 -11.79 -18.73
N ASN A 786 16.95 -13.11 -18.65
CA ASN A 786 15.65 -13.74 -18.47
C ASN A 786 15.46 -14.36 -17.06
N TRP A 787 16.50 -14.41 -16.22
CA TRP A 787 16.43 -14.99 -14.89
C TRP A 787 16.75 -13.95 -13.82
N LYS A 788 15.87 -13.79 -12.87
CA LYS A 788 16.08 -12.98 -11.67
C LYS A 788 15.83 -13.81 -10.42
N VAL A 789 16.77 -13.75 -9.49
CA VAL A 789 16.65 -14.36 -8.16
C VAL A 789 16.69 -13.25 -7.13
N SER A 790 15.64 -13.18 -6.30
CA SER A 790 15.59 -12.30 -5.13
C SER A 790 15.66 -13.15 -3.88
N TYR A 791 16.44 -12.73 -2.91
CA TYR A 791 16.55 -13.43 -1.64
C TYR A 791 16.47 -12.47 -0.47
N MET A 792 15.92 -12.96 0.64
CA MET A 792 15.90 -12.28 1.94
C MET A 792 16.12 -13.33 3.02
N THR A 793 17.09 -13.07 3.91
CA THR A 793 17.36 -13.96 5.02
C THR A 793 17.85 -13.16 6.22
N ASN A 794 17.58 -13.68 7.42
CA ASN A 794 18.10 -13.14 8.67
C ASN A 794 18.78 -14.28 9.44
N TYR A 795 19.99 -14.02 9.90
CA TYR A 795 20.76 -14.95 10.73
C TYR A 795 20.90 -14.39 12.13
N ASP A 796 20.54 -15.16 13.12
CA ASP A 796 20.72 -14.87 14.54
C ASP A 796 22.02 -15.54 15.03
N PHE A 797 22.98 -14.71 15.47
CA PHE A 797 24.27 -15.21 15.94
C PHE A 797 24.18 -15.83 17.34
N VAL A 798 23.18 -15.50 18.14
CA VAL A 798 22.98 -16.05 19.49
C VAL A 798 22.44 -17.45 19.40
N ASN A 799 21.37 -17.64 18.66
CA ASN A 799 20.74 -18.95 18.44
C ASN A 799 21.47 -19.76 17.36
N LYS A 800 22.40 -19.15 16.62
CA LYS A 800 23.15 -19.76 15.51
C LYS A 800 22.26 -20.36 14.43
N GLU A 801 21.14 -19.70 14.12
CA GLU A 801 20.16 -20.17 13.15
C GLU A 801 19.68 -19.07 12.19
N PHE A 802 19.17 -19.50 11.05
CA PHE A 802 18.43 -18.62 10.15
C PHE A 802 16.97 -18.51 10.63
N SER A 803 16.54 -17.31 11.01
CA SER A 803 15.20 -17.08 11.55
C SER A 803 14.13 -17.08 10.46
N PHE A 804 14.45 -16.53 9.31
CA PHE A 804 13.55 -16.47 8.15
C PHE A 804 14.36 -16.40 6.86
N THR A 805 13.99 -17.20 5.89
CA THR A 805 14.60 -17.17 4.57
C THR A 805 13.51 -17.24 3.51
N SER A 806 13.53 -16.33 2.55
CA SER A 806 12.64 -16.32 1.39
C SER A 806 13.46 -16.17 0.11
N ILE A 807 13.16 -17.02 -0.86
CA ILE A 807 13.81 -17.04 -2.18
C ILE A 807 12.71 -16.88 -3.23
N ASN A 808 12.83 -15.85 -4.06
CA ASN A 808 11.95 -15.61 -5.20
C ASN A 808 12.75 -15.79 -6.50
N ILE A 809 12.31 -16.66 -7.36
CA ILE A 809 12.89 -16.88 -8.67
C ILE A 809 11.87 -16.45 -9.72
N ALA A 810 12.26 -15.53 -10.58
CA ALA A 810 11.45 -15.10 -11.71
C ALA A 810 12.17 -15.41 -13.01
N ARG A 811 11.43 -15.92 -13.99
CA ARG A 811 11.94 -16.22 -15.33
C ARG A 811 11.00 -15.70 -16.41
N ASP A 812 11.58 -15.00 -17.37
CA ASP A 812 10.91 -14.60 -18.60
C ASP A 812 11.01 -15.77 -19.62
N LEU A 813 9.87 -16.27 -20.05
CA LEU A 813 9.72 -17.40 -20.97
C LEU A 813 9.13 -16.94 -22.31
N HIS A 814 9.48 -15.75 -22.78
CA HIS A 814 8.99 -15.08 -23.99
C HIS A 814 7.51 -14.64 -23.83
N CYS A 815 6.52 -15.46 -24.20
CA CYS A 815 5.10 -15.16 -24.02
C CYS A 815 4.52 -15.63 -22.68
N TRP A 816 5.31 -16.35 -21.87
CA TRP A 816 4.98 -16.76 -20.50
C TRP A 816 5.93 -16.11 -19.51
N GLN A 817 5.53 -16.03 -18.27
CA GLN A 817 6.37 -15.68 -17.13
C GLN A 817 6.23 -16.70 -16.02
N MET A 818 7.33 -17.05 -15.39
CA MET A 818 7.37 -17.95 -14.26
C MET A 818 7.81 -17.20 -13.02
N SER A 819 7.12 -17.40 -11.91
CA SER A 819 7.55 -16.99 -10.57
C SER A 819 7.49 -18.16 -9.61
N PHE A 820 8.56 -18.35 -8.86
CA PHE A 820 8.67 -19.37 -7.82
C PHE A 820 9.09 -18.71 -6.53
N ASN A 821 8.18 -18.70 -5.56
CA ASN A 821 8.42 -18.19 -4.21
C ASN A 821 8.59 -19.38 -3.28
N TRP A 822 9.69 -19.42 -2.54
CA TRP A 822 10.06 -20.51 -1.66
C TRP A 822 10.54 -20.00 -0.31
N ILE A 823 9.95 -20.52 0.76
CA ILE A 823 10.35 -20.32 2.16
C ILE A 823 10.83 -21.67 2.69
N PRO A 824 12.15 -21.95 2.63
CA PRO A 824 12.69 -23.28 2.99
C PRO A 824 12.73 -23.56 4.49
N ILE A 825 12.81 -22.52 5.34
CA ILE A 825 13.16 -22.63 6.76
C ILE A 825 12.08 -21.97 7.63
N GLY A 826 11.88 -22.50 8.84
CA GLY A 826 10.95 -21.99 9.84
C GLY A 826 9.59 -22.68 9.81
N PHE A 827 8.69 -22.28 10.69
CA PHE A 827 7.34 -22.86 10.79
C PHE A 827 6.45 -22.51 9.58
N MET A 828 6.81 -21.50 8.81
CA MET A 828 6.10 -21.07 7.59
C MET A 828 6.67 -21.66 6.29
N ARG A 829 7.30 -22.84 6.35
CA ARG A 829 7.81 -23.52 5.15
C ARG A 829 6.73 -23.67 4.12
N SER A 830 6.97 -23.12 2.94
CA SER A 830 5.97 -23.07 1.87
C SER A 830 6.63 -22.83 0.52
N TYR A 831 5.96 -23.22 -0.55
CA TYR A 831 6.33 -22.78 -1.90
C TYR A 831 5.10 -22.44 -2.74
N ASN A 832 5.29 -21.57 -3.70
CA ASN A 832 4.29 -21.19 -4.68
C ASN A 832 4.98 -21.02 -6.05
N LEU A 833 4.68 -21.93 -6.96
CA LEU A 833 5.07 -21.87 -8.37
C LEU A 833 3.90 -21.31 -9.16
N ASN A 834 4.11 -20.25 -9.90
CA ASN A 834 3.14 -19.67 -10.81
C ASN A 834 3.76 -19.51 -12.20
N ILE A 835 3.13 -20.07 -13.20
CA ILE A 835 3.47 -19.88 -14.62
C ILE A 835 2.23 -19.27 -15.26
N SER A 836 2.32 -18.06 -15.76
CA SER A 836 1.20 -17.33 -16.36
C SER A 836 1.57 -16.73 -17.71
N VAL A 837 0.57 -16.50 -18.53
CA VAL A 837 0.76 -15.73 -19.77
C VAL A 837 1.16 -14.30 -19.41
N LYS A 838 2.09 -13.74 -20.17
CA LYS A 838 2.68 -12.42 -19.94
C LYS A 838 1.74 -11.29 -20.34
N SER A 839 0.94 -11.51 -21.38
CA SER A 839 -0.05 -10.56 -21.85
C SER A 839 -1.18 -10.38 -20.82
N SER A 840 -1.56 -9.14 -20.56
CA SER A 840 -2.65 -8.79 -19.65
C SER A 840 -4.02 -9.30 -20.11
N ILE A 841 -4.19 -9.56 -21.38
CA ILE A 841 -5.43 -10.05 -21.99
C ILE A 841 -5.74 -11.49 -21.57
N LEU A 842 -4.69 -12.30 -21.35
CA LEU A 842 -4.78 -13.72 -21.00
C LEU A 842 -4.08 -14.06 -19.67
N GLN A 843 -3.92 -13.11 -18.76
CA GLN A 843 -3.27 -13.33 -17.45
C GLN A 843 -3.96 -14.39 -16.58
N ASP A 844 -5.23 -14.64 -16.82
CA ASP A 844 -5.97 -15.71 -16.13
C ASP A 844 -5.58 -17.11 -16.59
N LEU A 845 -4.89 -17.22 -17.75
CA LEU A 845 -4.29 -18.49 -18.19
C LEU A 845 -2.97 -18.70 -17.44
N LYS A 846 -3.06 -19.42 -16.32
CA LYS A 846 -1.95 -19.70 -15.43
C LYS A 846 -2.02 -21.10 -14.84
N LEU A 847 -0.84 -21.67 -14.64
CA LEU A 847 -0.64 -22.87 -13.83
C LEU A 847 -0.06 -22.43 -12.49
N GLN A 848 -0.77 -22.70 -11.43
CA GLN A 848 -0.32 -22.41 -10.07
C GLN A 848 -0.21 -23.71 -9.27
N ARG A 849 0.97 -24.00 -8.73
CA ARG A 849 1.19 -25.07 -7.77
C ARG A 849 1.74 -24.48 -6.50
N ARG A 850 1.04 -24.73 -5.39
CA ARG A 850 1.43 -24.21 -4.09
C ARG A 850 1.39 -25.30 -3.03
N ARG A 851 2.26 -25.18 -2.04
CA ARG A 851 2.18 -25.92 -0.78
C ARG A 851 2.33 -24.89 0.34
N THR A 852 1.34 -24.84 1.21
CA THR A 852 1.31 -23.87 2.32
C THR A 852 1.87 -24.52 3.59
N TRP A 853 2.20 -23.71 4.60
CA TRP A 853 2.61 -24.22 5.91
C TRP A 853 1.49 -24.98 6.62
N TYR A 854 0.23 -24.70 6.31
CA TYR A 854 -0.91 -25.46 6.80
C TYR A 854 -0.84 -26.92 6.37
N ASP A 855 -0.50 -27.18 5.13
CA ASP A 855 -0.35 -28.53 4.59
C ASP A 855 0.84 -29.30 5.22
N ASN A 856 1.81 -28.58 5.81
CA ASN A 856 2.98 -29.17 6.46
C ASN A 856 2.73 -29.45 7.96
N ASN A 857 1.80 -28.74 8.60
CA ASN A 857 1.54 -28.82 10.04
C ASN A 857 0.34 -29.71 10.39
N ILE A 858 -0.23 -30.40 9.43
CA ILE A 858 -1.22 -31.47 9.66
C ILE A 858 -0.44 -32.73 9.99
N PRO A 859 -0.69 -33.37 11.15
CA PRO A 859 0.01 -34.60 11.60
C PRO A 859 -0.15 -35.76 10.62
#